data_89294cf53d2d2c86ed05bdee4efd6a20
#
_entry.id   89294cf53d2d2c86ed05bdee4efd6a20
#
_cell.length_a   1.000
_cell.length_b   1.000
_cell.length_c   1.000
_cell.angle_alpha   90.00
_cell.angle_beta   90.00
_cell.angle_gamma   90.00
#
_symmetry.space_group_name_H-M   'P 1'
#
loop_
_entity.id
_entity.type
_entity.pdbx_description
1 polymer ?
#
loop_
_entity_poly.entity_id
_entity_poly.type
_entity_poly.pdbx_seq_one_letter_code
_entity_poly.pdbx_strand_id
1 'polypeptide(L)'
;MRIACLGGGPGGLYFAISMKLRNPAADITVFERNKPDDTFGWGVVLSDQTLENLRVNDPVSANMIESHFAYWDDLAIVVDGTREESSGHGFCGIGRMRLLQILQERAKQLGVTLIFATEIASVDDIKGDYDVVVACDGLNSTARTRYEDVFQPLVDMRACKFVWLGTKQKFDDAFTFIFEKTDKGNLWAHAYQFDDGTATFIVETDEATWDEYGFGEMSQQESIAVCEDIFKDHLDGHSLMTNANHIRGSAWINFPRVLCKKWHHENIVLMGDAAATAHFSIGSGTKLALESAIALAEEIHNASSVSEAFANYEKDRRTEVLRIQSAALNSLEWFENIHRYLDFEPIQFNYSQLTRSQRISHENLRVRDPDWLAKAERWFQGDNGPARAPMFSQFKLRDMTLDNRVVVAPISQYRAKEGAVTDWHLVHYGERSKGGAGLIVSEALAVTSQGRATLGDAGLYHDNQIYGWRRIVEFAHTEGAAKVCAQLGHAGPRAATKLPWLGENVPLEKGWPLLAASAVAWSDEAKAPSAATPSDLAQIKDAYVAAAQRAKMAGFDMIELHAAAGTLLASFLSPITNQRTDEYGGSVENRLRFPLAVLADVRKAWPADKPISVRFCAHDWIDHGLSAEDSVAYASAFEAAGADIVVVTTGETLNHAKPQYGRMYQTPFSDRIRNEAKVKTMTVGNIYEADHANSILLAGRADLVAVGRPHLSDPYWTNREAAKIGDTGQNWPAPYADGAAQLATLETPVETRG
;
A
#
# COMPACT_ATOMS: atom_id res chain seq x y z
N MET A 1 27.55 -25.38 -26.01
CA MET A 1 27.44 -24.18 -25.11
C MET A 1 27.95 -24.59 -23.74
N ARG A 2 28.94 -23.86 -23.22
CA ARG A 2 29.50 -24.03 -21.88
C ARG A 2 28.87 -23.00 -20.95
N ILE A 3 28.30 -23.45 -19.84
CA ILE A 3 27.56 -22.59 -18.89
C ILE A 3 28.12 -22.77 -17.50
N ALA A 4 28.45 -21.67 -16.83
CA ALA A 4 28.76 -21.64 -15.41
C ALA A 4 27.59 -21.08 -14.60
N CYS A 5 27.21 -21.73 -13.51
CA CYS A 5 26.31 -21.20 -12.51
C CYS A 5 27.12 -20.90 -11.22
N LEU A 6 27.11 -19.65 -10.79
CA LEU A 6 27.70 -19.24 -9.53
C LEU A 6 26.63 -19.28 -8.43
N GLY A 7 26.69 -20.31 -7.59
CA GLY A 7 25.74 -20.62 -6.54
C GLY A 7 24.90 -21.87 -6.82
N GLY A 8 24.97 -22.84 -5.90
CA GLY A 8 24.23 -24.10 -5.90
C GLY A 8 22.93 -24.05 -5.07
N GLY A 9 22.35 -22.86 -4.91
CA GLY A 9 21.04 -22.69 -4.31
C GLY A 9 19.89 -23.17 -5.22
N PRO A 10 18.62 -23.10 -4.77
CA PRO A 10 17.48 -23.61 -5.54
C PRO A 10 17.41 -23.06 -6.97
N GLY A 11 17.68 -21.75 -7.15
CA GLY A 11 17.64 -21.11 -8.48
C GLY A 11 18.73 -21.63 -9.42
N GLY A 12 19.99 -21.72 -8.97
CA GLY A 12 21.10 -22.19 -9.81
C GLY A 12 20.99 -23.65 -10.20
N LEU A 13 20.60 -24.52 -9.26
CA LEU A 13 20.35 -25.94 -9.53
C LEU A 13 19.17 -26.10 -10.50
N TYR A 14 18.08 -25.36 -10.29
CA TYR A 14 16.89 -25.49 -11.13
C TYR A 14 17.09 -24.90 -12.54
N PHE A 15 17.91 -23.86 -12.66
CA PHE A 15 18.35 -23.38 -13.97
C PHE A 15 19.16 -24.45 -14.73
N ALA A 16 20.12 -25.07 -14.05
CA ALA A 16 20.93 -26.14 -14.67
C ALA A 16 20.06 -27.33 -15.12
N ILE A 17 19.08 -27.74 -14.31
CA ILE A 17 18.07 -28.76 -14.65
C ILE A 17 17.28 -28.30 -15.88
N SER A 18 16.67 -27.12 -15.84
CA SER A 18 15.83 -26.56 -16.89
C SER A 18 16.57 -26.44 -18.24
N MET A 19 17.84 -26.03 -18.18
CA MET A 19 18.67 -25.91 -19.37
C MET A 19 19.05 -27.28 -19.96
N LYS A 20 19.39 -28.26 -19.11
CA LYS A 20 19.68 -29.62 -19.55
C LYS A 20 18.47 -30.33 -20.19
N LEU A 21 17.27 -30.05 -19.72
CA LEU A 21 16.03 -30.57 -20.30
C LEU A 21 15.80 -30.02 -21.72
N ARG A 22 16.13 -28.76 -21.95
CA ARG A 22 15.99 -28.07 -23.27
C ARG A 22 17.17 -28.33 -24.20
N ASN A 23 18.39 -28.45 -23.65
CA ASN A 23 19.60 -28.74 -24.39
C ASN A 23 20.49 -29.77 -23.66
N PRO A 24 20.25 -31.06 -23.85
CA PRO A 24 21.04 -32.14 -23.19
C PRO A 24 22.55 -32.07 -23.48
N ALA A 25 22.96 -31.47 -24.62
CA ALA A 25 24.35 -31.35 -25.02
C ALA A 25 25.06 -30.16 -24.38
N ALA A 26 24.39 -29.29 -23.62
CA ALA A 26 25.02 -28.18 -22.92
C ALA A 26 25.97 -28.73 -21.82
N ASP A 27 27.18 -28.16 -21.73
CA ASP A 27 28.14 -28.43 -20.66
C ASP A 27 27.92 -27.41 -19.54
N ILE A 28 27.36 -27.91 -18.41
CA ILE A 28 26.94 -27.04 -17.32
C ILE A 28 27.70 -27.38 -16.05
N THR A 29 28.36 -26.41 -15.47
CA THR A 29 29.05 -26.49 -14.18
C THR A 29 28.40 -25.55 -13.17
N VAL A 30 28.03 -26.09 -12.01
CA VAL A 30 27.53 -25.32 -10.86
C VAL A 30 28.62 -25.26 -9.81
N PHE A 31 29.04 -24.08 -9.44
CA PHE A 31 30.01 -23.82 -8.37
C PHE A 31 29.26 -23.41 -7.10
N GLU A 32 29.51 -24.09 -5.98
CA GLU A 32 28.92 -23.79 -4.68
C GLU A 32 30.01 -23.70 -3.62
N ARG A 33 30.02 -22.57 -2.87
CA ARG A 33 31.02 -22.34 -1.81
C ARG A 33 30.84 -23.21 -0.58
N ASN A 34 29.61 -23.63 -0.31
CA ASN A 34 29.28 -24.46 0.83
C ASN A 34 29.40 -25.96 0.48
N LYS A 35 29.36 -26.81 1.50
CA LYS A 35 29.26 -28.26 1.31
C LYS A 35 27.84 -28.65 0.86
N PRO A 36 27.65 -29.86 0.29
CA PRO A 36 26.34 -30.31 -0.20
C PRO A 36 25.22 -30.24 0.82
N ASP A 37 25.54 -30.49 2.09
CA ASP A 37 24.58 -30.58 3.19
C ASP A 37 24.54 -29.33 4.06
N ASP A 38 25.20 -28.22 3.66
CA ASP A 38 25.15 -26.97 4.37
C ASP A 38 23.96 -26.15 3.85
N THR A 39 23.13 -25.66 4.74
CA THR A 39 22.04 -24.71 4.42
C THR A 39 21.78 -23.75 5.57
N PHE A 40 21.31 -22.55 5.23
CA PHE A 40 20.81 -21.56 6.18
C PHE A 40 19.29 -21.47 6.09
N GLY A 41 18.62 -21.46 7.26
CA GLY A 41 17.16 -21.50 7.37
C GLY A 41 16.61 -22.93 7.36
N TRP A 42 15.32 -23.06 7.62
CA TRP A 42 14.67 -24.34 7.92
C TRP A 42 13.71 -24.77 6.80
N GLY A 43 12.51 -24.27 6.78
CA GLY A 43 11.51 -24.58 5.77
C GLY A 43 11.39 -23.51 4.69
N VAL A 44 10.88 -23.90 3.53
CA VAL A 44 10.45 -23.00 2.45
C VAL A 44 8.99 -23.26 2.13
N VAL A 45 8.24 -22.18 1.90
CA VAL A 45 6.83 -22.21 1.53
C VAL A 45 6.71 -22.05 0.03
N LEU A 46 5.89 -22.87 -0.60
CA LEU A 46 5.54 -22.78 -2.02
C LEU A 46 4.02 -22.67 -2.17
N SER A 47 3.58 -22.20 -3.33
CA SER A 47 2.16 -22.13 -3.70
C SER A 47 1.84 -23.13 -4.80
N ASP A 48 0.56 -23.49 -4.95
CA ASP A 48 0.08 -24.39 -6.00
C ASP A 48 0.50 -23.95 -7.40
N GLN A 49 0.47 -22.62 -7.67
CA GLN A 49 0.93 -22.09 -8.96
C GLN A 49 2.42 -22.38 -9.21
N THR A 50 3.25 -22.32 -8.17
CA THR A 50 4.68 -22.67 -8.31
C THR A 50 4.85 -24.14 -8.64
N LEU A 51 4.10 -25.00 -7.96
CA LEU A 51 4.10 -26.44 -8.24
C LEU A 51 3.71 -26.75 -9.68
N GLU A 52 2.66 -26.11 -10.19
CA GLU A 52 2.24 -26.29 -11.56
C GLU A 52 3.33 -25.87 -12.55
N ASN A 53 4.01 -24.75 -12.31
CA ASN A 53 5.14 -24.32 -13.13
C ASN A 53 6.29 -25.37 -13.10
N LEU A 54 6.55 -25.98 -11.94
CA LEU A 54 7.54 -27.04 -11.80
C LEU A 54 7.12 -28.31 -12.54
N ARG A 55 5.84 -28.74 -12.43
CA ARG A 55 5.29 -29.91 -13.15
C ARG A 55 5.40 -29.77 -14.65
N VAL A 56 5.10 -28.59 -15.17
CA VAL A 56 5.21 -28.29 -16.61
C VAL A 56 6.68 -28.35 -17.06
N ASN A 57 7.62 -27.83 -16.25
CA ASN A 57 9.03 -27.74 -16.63
C ASN A 57 9.80 -29.06 -16.44
N ASP A 58 9.67 -29.72 -15.30
CA ASP A 58 10.29 -31.03 -14.96
C ASP A 58 9.38 -31.86 -14.04
N PRO A 59 8.49 -32.69 -14.59
CA PRO A 59 7.59 -33.54 -13.81
C PRO A 59 8.31 -34.44 -12.81
N VAL A 60 9.56 -34.83 -13.10
CA VAL A 60 10.34 -35.73 -12.23
C VAL A 60 10.71 -35.05 -10.93
N SER A 61 11.34 -33.89 -11.00
CA SER A 61 11.67 -33.14 -9.76
C SER A 61 10.42 -32.63 -9.04
N ALA A 62 9.38 -32.19 -9.78
CA ALA A 62 8.12 -31.78 -9.21
C ALA A 62 7.46 -32.87 -8.34
N ASN A 63 7.35 -34.10 -8.85
CA ASN A 63 6.81 -35.25 -8.11
C ASN A 63 7.65 -35.56 -6.86
N MET A 64 8.98 -35.49 -6.97
CA MET A 64 9.88 -35.72 -5.83
C MET A 64 9.70 -34.66 -4.75
N ILE A 65 9.56 -33.39 -5.14
CA ILE A 65 9.33 -32.28 -4.23
C ILE A 65 7.97 -32.45 -3.55
N GLU A 66 6.91 -32.68 -4.33
CA GLU A 66 5.54 -32.83 -3.84
C GLU A 66 5.38 -33.98 -2.84
N SER A 67 6.09 -35.11 -3.04
CA SER A 67 6.06 -36.25 -2.12
C SER A 67 6.64 -35.98 -0.73
N HIS A 68 7.27 -34.82 -0.52
CA HIS A 68 7.86 -34.40 0.75
C HIS A 68 7.23 -33.12 1.32
N PHE A 69 6.06 -32.69 0.80
CA PHE A 69 5.39 -31.53 1.33
C PHE A 69 4.63 -31.81 2.62
N ALA A 70 4.72 -30.86 3.54
CA ALA A 70 3.70 -30.61 4.54
C ALA A 70 2.68 -29.63 3.93
N TYR A 71 1.38 -29.96 4.05
CA TYR A 71 0.28 -29.13 3.56
C TYR A 71 -0.46 -28.51 4.73
N TRP A 72 -0.90 -27.26 4.59
CA TRP A 72 -1.85 -26.62 5.49
C TRP A 72 -2.70 -25.63 4.72
N ASP A 73 -3.95 -25.47 5.15
CA ASP A 73 -4.94 -24.62 4.50
C ASP A 73 -5.22 -23.37 5.34
N ASP A 74 -4.92 -23.44 6.64
CA ASP A 74 -5.28 -22.43 7.61
C ASP A 74 -4.13 -21.45 7.87
N LEU A 75 -4.52 -20.21 8.17
CA LEU A 75 -3.66 -19.16 8.66
C LEU A 75 -4.18 -18.71 10.02
N ALA A 76 -3.37 -18.95 11.07
CA ALA A 76 -3.70 -18.60 12.43
C ALA A 76 -2.93 -17.36 12.89
N ILE A 77 -3.58 -16.49 13.64
CA ILE A 77 -2.98 -15.32 14.25
C ILE A 77 -3.29 -15.34 15.74
N VAL A 78 -2.24 -15.26 16.54
CA VAL A 78 -2.33 -15.17 17.99
C VAL A 78 -1.87 -13.79 18.42
N VAL A 79 -2.77 -13.03 19.02
CA VAL A 79 -2.50 -11.71 19.58
C VAL A 79 -3.24 -11.54 20.90
N ASP A 80 -2.58 -11.01 21.91
CA ASP A 80 -3.13 -10.87 23.27
C ASP A 80 -3.78 -12.18 23.81
N GLY A 81 -3.14 -13.32 23.53
CA GLY A 81 -3.64 -14.64 23.92
C GLY A 81 -4.88 -15.14 23.17
N THR A 82 -5.41 -14.36 22.22
CA THR A 82 -6.55 -14.74 21.39
C THR A 82 -6.07 -15.28 20.05
N ARG A 83 -6.53 -16.49 19.70
CA ARG A 83 -6.29 -17.12 18.39
C ARG A 83 -7.47 -16.87 17.46
N GLU A 84 -7.23 -16.23 16.34
CA GLU A 84 -8.15 -16.11 15.21
C GLU A 84 -7.58 -16.88 14.02
N GLU A 85 -8.45 -17.60 13.30
CA GLU A 85 -8.04 -18.50 12.22
C GLU A 85 -8.92 -18.29 10.99
N SER A 86 -8.30 -18.27 9.82
CA SER A 86 -8.95 -18.16 8.52
C SER A 86 -8.43 -19.27 7.61
N SER A 87 -9.34 -19.89 6.86
CA SER A 87 -9.09 -21.07 6.02
C SER A 87 -8.97 -20.70 4.51
N GLY A 88 -8.74 -21.72 3.67
CA GLY A 88 -8.73 -21.57 2.20
C GLY A 88 -7.49 -20.90 1.63
N HIS A 89 -6.36 -20.91 2.35
CA HIS A 89 -5.14 -20.23 1.91
C HIS A 89 -4.23 -21.10 1.03
N GLY A 90 -4.29 -22.42 1.19
CA GLY A 90 -3.58 -23.38 0.32
C GLY A 90 -2.07 -23.21 0.31
N PHE A 91 -1.39 -23.58 1.39
CA PHE A 91 0.06 -23.53 1.49
C PHE A 91 0.67 -24.94 1.51
N CYS A 92 1.90 -25.02 1.02
CA CYS A 92 2.73 -26.20 1.20
C CYS A 92 4.16 -25.81 1.58
N GLY A 93 4.80 -26.61 2.40
CA GLY A 93 6.16 -26.40 2.86
C GLY A 93 7.02 -27.61 2.66
N ILE A 94 8.31 -27.38 2.45
CA ILE A 94 9.34 -28.42 2.38
C ILE A 94 10.57 -27.95 3.13
N GLY A 95 11.27 -28.87 3.79
CA GLY A 95 12.58 -28.57 4.37
C GLY A 95 13.56 -28.08 3.31
N ARG A 96 14.21 -26.97 3.55
CA ARG A 96 15.16 -26.35 2.60
C ARG A 96 16.29 -27.30 2.23
N MET A 97 16.82 -28.03 3.20
CA MET A 97 17.83 -29.08 2.95
C MET A 97 17.31 -30.15 2.00
N ARG A 98 16.08 -30.63 2.24
CA ARG A 98 15.48 -31.68 1.40
C ARG A 98 15.24 -31.19 -0.04
N LEU A 99 14.78 -29.96 -0.21
CA LEU A 99 14.64 -29.36 -1.53
C LEU A 99 15.99 -29.33 -2.27
N LEU A 100 17.05 -28.89 -1.60
CA LEU A 100 18.39 -28.85 -2.22
C LEU A 100 18.89 -30.24 -2.61
N GLN A 101 18.71 -31.25 -1.76
CA GLN A 101 19.09 -32.64 -2.06
C GLN A 101 18.37 -33.17 -3.30
N ILE A 102 17.05 -32.95 -3.40
CA ILE A 102 16.27 -33.37 -4.58
C ILE A 102 16.81 -32.69 -5.85
N LEU A 103 17.05 -31.37 -5.80
CA LEU A 103 17.56 -30.64 -6.97
C LEU A 103 19.00 -31.06 -7.34
N GLN A 104 19.87 -31.29 -6.36
CA GLN A 104 21.23 -31.78 -6.59
C GLN A 104 21.23 -33.20 -7.24
N GLU A 105 20.40 -34.09 -6.73
CA GLU A 105 20.24 -35.42 -7.30
C GLU A 105 19.72 -35.36 -8.75
N ARG A 106 18.70 -34.57 -8.99
CA ARG A 106 18.14 -34.41 -10.33
C ARG A 106 19.13 -33.78 -11.30
N ALA A 107 19.89 -32.76 -10.88
CA ALA A 107 20.94 -32.14 -11.70
C ALA A 107 22.05 -33.19 -12.08
N LYS A 108 22.49 -34.03 -11.14
CA LYS A 108 23.45 -35.10 -11.40
C LYS A 108 22.90 -36.12 -12.39
N GLN A 109 21.63 -36.53 -12.25
CA GLN A 109 20.97 -37.46 -13.19
C GLN A 109 20.98 -36.95 -14.63
N LEU A 110 20.86 -35.64 -14.80
CA LEU A 110 20.88 -34.95 -16.10
C LEU A 110 22.30 -34.64 -16.61
N GLY A 111 23.35 -35.02 -15.87
CA GLY A 111 24.75 -34.81 -16.26
C GLY A 111 25.26 -33.39 -16.05
N VAL A 112 24.76 -32.68 -15.02
CA VAL A 112 25.33 -31.40 -14.56
C VAL A 112 26.53 -31.69 -13.67
N THR A 113 27.62 -30.93 -13.86
CA THR A 113 28.81 -31.00 -13.00
C THR A 113 28.58 -30.08 -11.78
N LEU A 114 28.58 -30.67 -10.57
CA LEU A 114 28.45 -29.97 -9.31
C LEU A 114 29.79 -29.88 -8.57
N ILE A 115 30.29 -28.70 -8.30
CA ILE A 115 31.58 -28.47 -7.61
C ILE A 115 31.25 -27.71 -6.30
N PHE A 116 31.30 -28.44 -5.19
CA PHE A 116 31.05 -27.93 -3.85
C PHE A 116 32.34 -27.47 -3.15
N ALA A 117 32.18 -26.73 -2.02
CA ALA A 117 33.27 -26.17 -1.22
C ALA A 117 34.25 -25.36 -2.07
N THR A 118 33.74 -24.69 -3.12
CA THR A 118 34.53 -23.93 -4.07
C THR A 118 33.93 -22.55 -4.26
N GLU A 119 34.58 -21.53 -3.72
CA GLU A 119 34.18 -20.15 -3.87
C GLU A 119 34.88 -19.54 -5.10
N ILE A 120 34.12 -18.94 -5.99
CA ILE A 120 34.63 -18.14 -7.10
C ILE A 120 34.77 -16.70 -6.59
N ALA A 121 36.00 -16.30 -6.31
CA ALA A 121 36.28 -14.98 -5.72
C ALA A 121 35.92 -13.82 -6.66
N SER A 122 36.09 -14.01 -7.97
CA SER A 122 35.68 -13.05 -8.98
C SER A 122 35.10 -13.75 -10.21
N VAL A 123 34.00 -13.21 -10.71
CA VAL A 123 33.42 -13.69 -11.98
C VAL A 123 34.37 -13.51 -13.16
N ASP A 124 35.31 -12.55 -13.08
CA ASP A 124 36.33 -12.31 -14.09
C ASP A 124 37.30 -13.50 -14.27
N ASP A 125 37.49 -14.31 -13.20
CA ASP A 125 38.38 -15.47 -13.24
C ASP A 125 37.87 -16.59 -14.14
N ILE A 126 36.57 -16.65 -14.39
CA ILE A 126 35.94 -17.75 -15.11
C ILE A 126 35.17 -17.32 -16.36
N LYS A 127 34.74 -16.05 -16.48
CA LYS A 127 33.86 -15.62 -17.59
C LYS A 127 34.42 -15.89 -18.99
N GLY A 128 35.73 -15.93 -19.15
CA GLY A 128 36.38 -16.22 -20.42
C GLY A 128 36.32 -17.70 -20.84
N ASP A 129 36.05 -18.62 -19.92
CA ASP A 129 36.02 -20.05 -20.16
C ASP A 129 34.60 -20.56 -20.51
N TYR A 130 33.57 -19.73 -20.34
CA TYR A 130 32.17 -20.09 -20.53
C TYR A 130 31.46 -19.16 -21.54
N ASP A 131 30.51 -19.73 -22.27
CA ASP A 131 29.69 -18.97 -23.21
C ASP A 131 28.63 -18.15 -22.45
N VAL A 132 28.19 -18.63 -21.25
CA VAL A 132 27.21 -17.99 -20.36
C VAL A 132 27.65 -18.19 -18.90
N VAL A 133 27.58 -17.12 -18.12
CA VAL A 133 27.74 -17.16 -16.67
C VAL A 133 26.46 -16.67 -15.99
N VAL A 134 25.81 -17.56 -15.24
CA VAL A 134 24.62 -17.26 -14.46
C VAL A 134 25.03 -16.98 -13.01
N ALA A 135 24.98 -15.72 -12.61
CA ALA A 135 25.23 -15.31 -11.24
C ALA A 135 23.95 -15.46 -10.41
N CYS A 136 23.87 -16.56 -9.67
CA CYS A 136 22.82 -16.93 -8.72
C CYS A 136 23.40 -17.17 -7.32
N ASP A 137 24.44 -16.39 -6.99
CA ASP A 137 25.25 -16.41 -5.77
C ASP A 137 24.58 -15.68 -4.58
N GLY A 138 23.31 -15.36 -4.72
CA GLY A 138 22.41 -14.94 -3.65
C GLY A 138 22.58 -13.48 -3.24
N LEU A 139 22.11 -13.17 -2.04
CA LEU A 139 22.05 -11.81 -1.50
C LEU A 139 23.40 -11.08 -1.53
N ASN A 140 24.49 -11.75 -1.22
CA ASN A 140 25.84 -11.17 -1.19
C ASN A 140 26.61 -11.42 -2.50
N SER A 141 25.93 -11.29 -3.65
CA SER A 141 26.48 -11.59 -4.96
C SER A 141 27.80 -10.85 -5.24
N THR A 142 28.85 -11.65 -5.48
CA THR A 142 30.18 -11.12 -5.87
C THR A 142 30.16 -10.57 -7.30
N ALA A 143 29.38 -11.21 -8.19
CA ALA A 143 29.21 -10.73 -9.56
C ALA A 143 28.50 -9.37 -9.61
N ARG A 144 27.43 -9.17 -8.81
CA ARG A 144 26.75 -7.88 -8.67
C ARG A 144 27.69 -6.79 -8.16
N THR A 145 28.44 -7.08 -7.11
CA THR A 145 29.39 -6.13 -6.51
C THR A 145 30.51 -5.79 -7.49
N ARG A 146 31.05 -6.78 -8.23
CA ARG A 146 32.12 -6.58 -9.21
C ARG A 146 31.74 -5.62 -10.33
N TYR A 147 30.47 -5.62 -10.75
CA TYR A 147 29.94 -4.78 -11.83
C TYR A 147 28.85 -3.83 -11.33
N GLU A 148 29.02 -3.26 -10.14
CA GLU A 148 28.06 -2.37 -9.50
C GLU A 148 27.64 -1.19 -10.38
N ASP A 149 28.62 -0.55 -11.04
CA ASP A 149 28.39 0.56 -11.96
C ASP A 149 27.47 0.18 -13.15
N VAL A 150 27.48 -1.10 -13.57
CA VAL A 150 26.65 -1.60 -14.67
C VAL A 150 25.27 -2.04 -14.18
N PHE A 151 25.22 -2.85 -13.14
CA PHE A 151 23.97 -3.40 -12.61
C PHE A 151 23.16 -2.38 -11.81
N GLN A 152 23.83 -1.33 -11.26
CA GLN A 152 23.23 -0.24 -10.50
C GLN A 152 22.24 -0.74 -9.45
N PRO A 153 22.69 -1.55 -8.47
CA PRO A 153 21.81 -2.08 -7.44
C PRO A 153 21.28 -0.94 -6.54
N LEU A 154 19.98 -0.96 -6.31
CA LEU A 154 19.34 -0.21 -5.24
C LEU A 154 19.29 -1.14 -4.03
N VAL A 155 19.97 -0.79 -2.96
CA VAL A 155 19.97 -1.55 -1.70
C VAL A 155 19.31 -0.71 -0.62
N ASP A 156 18.20 -1.21 -0.08
CA ASP A 156 17.43 -0.60 0.98
C ASP A 156 17.45 -1.55 2.20
N MET A 157 18.23 -1.17 3.24
CA MET A 157 18.32 -1.94 4.47
C MET A 157 17.10 -1.66 5.35
N ARG A 158 16.33 -2.70 5.64
CA ARG A 158 15.09 -2.56 6.41
C ARG A 158 15.35 -2.51 7.91
N ALA A 159 14.42 -1.88 8.64
CA ALA A 159 14.62 -1.54 10.05
C ALA A 159 14.49 -2.75 10.99
N CYS A 160 13.50 -3.63 10.76
CA CYS A 160 13.32 -4.79 11.61
C CYS A 160 14.47 -5.78 11.56
N LYS A 161 14.75 -6.40 12.68
CA LYS A 161 15.73 -7.48 12.82
C LYS A 161 15.01 -8.81 13.00
N PHE A 162 15.57 -9.86 12.44
CA PHE A 162 15.02 -11.21 12.57
C PHE A 162 16.09 -12.25 12.82
N VAL A 163 15.68 -13.35 13.46
CA VAL A 163 16.47 -14.56 13.62
C VAL A 163 15.68 -15.78 13.12
N TRP A 164 16.32 -16.64 12.33
CA TRP A 164 15.68 -17.79 11.74
C TRP A 164 15.96 -19.04 12.56
N LEU A 165 14.97 -19.46 13.33
CA LEU A 165 15.03 -20.60 14.22
C LEU A 165 14.14 -21.76 13.71
N GLY A 166 14.28 -22.94 14.31
CA GLY A 166 13.42 -24.10 14.15
C GLY A 166 12.92 -24.60 15.49
N THR A 167 11.88 -25.41 15.49
CA THR A 167 11.37 -26.09 16.69
C THR A 167 10.74 -27.42 16.32
N LYS A 168 10.56 -28.29 17.34
CA LYS A 168 9.77 -29.52 17.20
C LYS A 168 8.29 -29.33 17.56
N GLN A 169 7.90 -28.13 17.98
CA GLN A 169 6.49 -27.79 18.19
C GLN A 169 5.75 -27.82 16.85
N LYS A 170 4.58 -28.45 16.86
CA LYS A 170 3.64 -28.45 15.73
C LYS A 170 2.57 -27.39 15.94
N PHE A 171 2.23 -26.65 14.91
CA PHE A 171 1.31 -25.52 14.97
C PHE A 171 -0.06 -25.86 14.34
N ASP A 172 -0.65 -27.00 14.71
CA ASP A 172 -2.00 -27.45 14.35
C ASP A 172 -2.29 -27.37 12.83
N ASP A 173 -1.30 -27.74 12.01
CA ASP A 173 -1.38 -27.70 10.55
C ASP A 173 -1.77 -26.32 9.96
N ALA A 174 -1.37 -25.22 10.64
CA ALA A 174 -1.60 -23.86 10.20
C ALA A 174 -0.28 -23.07 10.03
N PHE A 175 -0.28 -22.10 9.12
CA PHE A 175 0.73 -21.04 9.17
C PHE A 175 0.35 -20.09 10.31
N THR A 176 1.13 -20.07 11.38
CA THR A 176 0.81 -19.34 12.60
C THR A 176 1.69 -18.10 12.76
N PHE A 177 1.07 -16.94 12.94
CA PHE A 177 1.73 -15.73 13.38
C PHE A 177 1.41 -15.51 14.86
N ILE A 178 2.45 -15.27 15.68
CA ILE A 178 2.32 -15.06 17.11
C ILE A 178 2.89 -13.68 17.45
N PHE A 179 2.12 -12.87 18.12
CA PHE A 179 2.50 -11.50 18.51
C PHE A 179 2.53 -11.38 20.03
N GLU A 180 3.72 -11.09 20.57
CA GLU A 180 3.95 -10.95 22.00
C GLU A 180 4.31 -9.51 22.35
N LYS A 181 3.55 -8.94 23.29
CA LYS A 181 3.78 -7.62 23.86
C LYS A 181 4.47 -7.78 25.21
N THR A 182 5.66 -7.23 25.35
CA THR A 182 6.45 -7.30 26.56
C THR A 182 6.67 -5.92 27.17
N ASP A 183 7.25 -5.84 28.37
CA ASP A 183 7.66 -4.60 29.01
C ASP A 183 8.79 -3.86 28.26
N LYS A 184 9.52 -4.56 27.38
CA LYS A 184 10.62 -4.01 26.59
C LYS A 184 10.24 -3.70 25.14
N GLY A 185 9.04 -4.07 24.69
CA GLY A 185 8.56 -3.85 23.36
C GLY A 185 7.86 -5.06 22.75
N ASN A 186 7.78 -5.14 21.42
CA ASN A 186 6.99 -6.13 20.73
C ASN A 186 7.88 -7.07 19.93
N LEU A 187 7.62 -8.39 20.05
CA LEU A 187 8.22 -9.41 19.23
C LEU A 187 7.12 -10.21 18.54
N TRP A 188 7.41 -10.72 17.37
CA TRP A 188 6.47 -11.61 16.68
C TRP A 188 7.19 -12.79 16.03
N ALA A 189 6.48 -13.91 15.91
CA ALA A 189 7.00 -15.11 15.31
C ALA A 189 6.18 -15.54 14.10
N HIS A 190 6.87 -16.06 13.08
CA HIS A 190 6.30 -16.72 11.91
C HIS A 190 6.58 -18.21 12.06
N ALA A 191 5.55 -19.01 12.34
CA ALA A 191 5.70 -20.43 12.61
C ALA A 191 4.94 -21.27 11.60
N TYR A 192 5.59 -22.28 11.01
CA TYR A 192 4.96 -23.22 10.10
C TYR A 192 5.74 -24.53 10.03
N GLN A 193 5.03 -25.62 9.97
CA GLN A 193 5.57 -26.96 9.80
C GLN A 193 6.08 -27.16 8.36
N PHE A 194 7.16 -27.88 8.16
CA PHE A 194 7.69 -28.21 6.83
C PHE A 194 8.04 -29.69 6.66
N ASP A 195 8.00 -30.48 7.72
CA ASP A 195 8.08 -31.94 7.73
C ASP A 195 7.33 -32.52 8.95
N ASP A 196 7.33 -33.84 9.11
CA ASP A 196 6.59 -34.55 10.17
C ASP A 196 7.06 -34.24 11.59
N GLY A 197 8.23 -33.65 11.78
CA GLY A 197 8.87 -33.48 13.08
C GLY A 197 9.44 -32.09 13.36
N THR A 198 9.39 -31.16 12.38
CA THR A 198 10.06 -29.87 12.53
C THR A 198 9.24 -28.74 11.93
N ALA A 199 9.24 -27.60 12.62
CA ALA A 199 8.66 -26.35 12.14
C ALA A 199 9.72 -25.25 12.06
N THR A 200 9.54 -24.34 11.13
CA THR A 200 10.22 -23.04 11.11
C THR A 200 9.66 -22.15 12.21
N PHE A 201 10.52 -21.37 12.86
CA PHE A 201 10.13 -20.37 13.85
C PHE A 201 11.01 -19.13 13.67
N ILE A 202 10.56 -18.18 12.83
CA ILE A 202 11.29 -16.94 12.60
C ILE A 202 10.81 -15.93 13.62
N VAL A 203 11.72 -15.41 14.46
CA VAL A 203 11.40 -14.31 15.39
C VAL A 203 11.86 -13.00 14.76
N GLU A 204 11.01 -12.00 14.83
CA GLU A 204 11.25 -10.67 14.28
C GLU A 204 10.85 -9.60 15.30
N THR A 205 11.55 -8.46 15.28
CA THR A 205 11.27 -7.31 16.15
C THR A 205 11.80 -6.00 15.54
N ASP A 206 11.31 -4.86 16.02
CA ASP A 206 11.86 -3.55 15.69
C ASP A 206 13.22 -3.31 16.37
N GLU A 207 13.98 -2.33 15.86
CA GLU A 207 15.32 -2.03 16.34
C GLU A 207 15.33 -1.56 17.80
N ALA A 208 14.35 -0.76 18.22
CA ALA A 208 14.27 -0.24 19.58
C ALA A 208 14.06 -1.38 20.60
N THR A 209 13.16 -2.30 20.32
CA THR A 209 12.93 -3.52 21.11
C THR A 209 14.18 -4.40 21.16
N TRP A 210 14.85 -4.57 20.01
CA TRP A 210 16.08 -5.37 19.90
C TRP A 210 17.21 -4.80 20.77
N ASP A 211 17.37 -3.47 20.76
CA ASP A 211 18.36 -2.75 21.60
C ASP A 211 18.02 -2.86 23.09
N GLU A 212 16.72 -2.70 23.47
CA GLU A 212 16.29 -2.77 24.86
C GLU A 212 16.47 -4.17 25.49
N TYR A 213 16.37 -5.23 24.66
CA TYR A 213 16.72 -6.59 25.09
C TYR A 213 18.23 -6.82 25.17
N GLY A 214 19.04 -6.02 24.49
CA GLY A 214 20.49 -6.18 24.40
C GLY A 214 20.94 -7.35 23.53
N PHE A 215 20.13 -7.76 22.54
CA PHE A 215 20.43 -8.89 21.66
C PHE A 215 21.78 -8.75 20.92
N GLY A 216 22.28 -7.52 20.72
CA GLY A 216 23.55 -7.28 20.06
C GLY A 216 24.76 -7.80 20.80
N GLU A 217 24.70 -7.85 22.13
CA GLU A 217 25.79 -8.31 23.00
C GLU A 217 25.69 -9.80 23.37
N MET A 218 24.59 -10.47 22.99
CA MET A 218 24.31 -11.87 23.33
C MET A 218 25.02 -12.86 22.39
N SER A 219 25.33 -14.03 22.90
CA SER A 219 25.59 -15.21 22.11
C SER A 219 24.29 -15.76 21.50
N GLN A 220 24.40 -16.68 20.51
CA GLN A 220 23.21 -17.34 19.93
C GLN A 220 22.39 -18.08 21.01
N GLN A 221 23.02 -18.78 21.95
CA GLN A 221 22.36 -19.53 23.00
C GLN A 221 21.61 -18.61 23.97
N GLU A 222 22.20 -17.48 24.37
CA GLU A 222 21.56 -16.49 25.23
C GLU A 222 20.35 -15.87 24.55
N SER A 223 20.49 -15.50 23.27
CA SER A 223 19.40 -14.94 22.47
C SER A 223 18.25 -15.93 22.27
N ILE A 224 18.56 -17.21 21.99
CA ILE A 224 17.55 -18.27 21.88
C ILE A 224 16.80 -18.45 23.21
N ALA A 225 17.51 -18.47 24.34
CA ALA A 225 16.87 -18.63 25.65
C ALA A 225 15.89 -17.48 25.97
N VAL A 226 16.21 -16.26 25.55
CA VAL A 226 15.29 -15.11 25.67
C VAL A 226 14.06 -15.32 24.78
N CYS A 227 14.24 -15.74 23.53
CA CYS A 227 13.11 -16.05 22.65
C CYS A 227 12.24 -17.20 23.20
N GLU A 228 12.84 -18.26 23.77
CA GLU A 228 12.11 -19.36 24.41
C GLU A 228 11.28 -18.89 25.59
N ASP A 229 11.80 -17.99 26.43
CA ASP A 229 11.03 -17.45 27.57
C ASP A 229 9.86 -16.57 27.11
N ILE A 230 10.06 -15.74 26.07
CA ILE A 230 9.00 -14.89 25.52
C ILE A 230 7.87 -15.73 24.91
N PHE A 231 8.21 -16.75 24.13
CA PHE A 231 7.24 -17.56 23.40
C PHE A 231 6.90 -18.90 24.08
N LYS A 232 7.25 -19.08 25.34
CA LYS A 232 7.10 -20.36 26.09
C LYS A 232 5.69 -20.95 26.05
N ASP A 233 4.67 -20.10 26.11
CA ASP A 233 3.26 -20.54 26.13
C ASP A 233 2.80 -21.08 24.75
N HIS A 234 3.60 -20.87 23.71
CA HIS A 234 3.34 -21.33 22.34
C HIS A 234 4.26 -22.49 21.91
N LEU A 235 5.28 -22.82 22.70
CA LEU A 235 6.27 -23.84 22.34
C LEU A 235 5.95 -25.22 22.96
N ASP A 236 4.94 -25.32 23.80
CA ASP A 236 4.52 -26.56 24.49
C ASP A 236 5.71 -27.37 25.09
N GLY A 237 6.67 -26.65 25.66
CA GLY A 237 7.88 -27.21 26.26
C GLY A 237 8.98 -27.64 25.27
N HIS A 238 8.81 -27.40 23.97
CA HIS A 238 9.83 -27.65 22.97
C HIS A 238 10.83 -26.51 22.89
N SER A 239 12.11 -26.85 22.67
CA SER A 239 13.18 -25.86 22.50
C SER A 239 13.22 -25.27 21.09
N LEU A 240 13.80 -24.08 20.99
CA LEU A 240 14.18 -23.45 19.73
C LEU A 240 15.57 -23.91 19.28
N MET A 241 15.76 -24.11 18.00
CA MET A 241 16.98 -24.63 17.40
C MET A 241 17.55 -23.65 16.38
N THR A 242 18.87 -23.59 16.22
CA THR A 242 19.54 -22.81 15.18
C THR A 242 20.38 -23.72 14.28
N ASN A 243 20.46 -23.36 12.99
CA ASN A 243 21.42 -23.90 12.03
C ASN A 243 22.37 -22.81 11.49
N ALA A 244 22.39 -21.64 12.15
CA ALA A 244 23.16 -20.47 11.74
C ALA A 244 24.62 -20.45 12.27
N ASN A 245 25.29 -21.61 12.36
CA ASN A 245 26.64 -21.77 12.93
C ASN A 245 27.72 -20.90 12.23
N HIS A 246 27.47 -20.45 11.02
CA HIS A 246 28.36 -19.58 10.24
C HIS A 246 28.17 -18.08 10.52
N ILE A 247 27.10 -17.70 11.23
CA ILE A 247 26.81 -16.31 11.61
C ILE A 247 27.38 -16.06 13.01
N ARG A 248 28.06 -14.94 13.18
CA ARG A 248 28.63 -14.54 14.47
C ARG A 248 27.61 -13.79 15.32
N GLY A 249 27.87 -13.75 16.66
CA GLY A 249 27.00 -13.05 17.62
C GLY A 249 25.67 -13.76 17.83
N SER A 250 24.60 -13.02 18.03
CA SER A 250 23.26 -13.51 18.30
C SER A 250 22.51 -14.08 17.09
N ALA A 251 23.10 -14.00 15.91
CA ALA A 251 22.54 -14.37 14.61
C ALA A 251 21.33 -13.54 14.14
N TRP A 252 21.00 -12.44 14.79
CA TRP A 252 20.00 -11.49 14.30
C TRP A 252 20.54 -10.69 13.13
N ILE A 253 19.73 -10.54 12.09
CA ILE A 253 20.10 -9.81 10.87
C ILE A 253 18.95 -8.89 10.42
N ASN A 254 19.30 -7.82 9.72
CA ASN A 254 18.34 -6.99 8.99
C ASN A 254 18.11 -7.57 7.59
N PHE A 255 16.93 -7.33 7.03
CA PHE A 255 16.64 -7.74 5.66
C PHE A 255 17.07 -6.66 4.67
N PRO A 256 18.01 -6.91 3.74
CA PRO A 256 18.31 -5.98 2.66
C PRO A 256 17.38 -6.23 1.47
N ARG A 257 16.64 -5.20 1.10
CA ARG A 257 15.87 -5.19 -0.14
C ARG A 257 16.78 -4.75 -1.28
N VAL A 258 17.04 -5.65 -2.22
CA VAL A 258 17.90 -5.41 -3.39
C VAL A 258 17.04 -5.35 -4.64
N LEU A 259 17.34 -4.42 -5.54
CA LEU A 259 16.81 -4.38 -6.90
C LEU A 259 17.85 -3.78 -7.84
N CYS A 260 18.36 -4.58 -8.77
CA CYS A 260 19.26 -4.11 -9.82
C CYS A 260 18.49 -3.42 -10.94
N LYS A 261 19.00 -2.30 -11.44
CA LYS A 261 18.39 -1.61 -12.60
C LYS A 261 18.62 -2.36 -13.89
N LYS A 262 19.73 -3.06 -14.01
CA LYS A 262 20.11 -3.91 -15.14
C LYS A 262 20.52 -5.29 -14.63
N TRP A 263 20.20 -6.36 -15.36
CA TRP A 263 20.42 -7.73 -14.87
C TRP A 263 21.45 -8.51 -15.69
N HIS A 264 21.97 -7.96 -16.77
CA HIS A 264 22.99 -8.63 -17.58
C HIS A 264 24.11 -7.70 -18.03
N HIS A 265 25.29 -8.27 -18.25
CA HIS A 265 26.47 -7.60 -18.77
C HIS A 265 27.35 -8.61 -19.51
N GLU A 266 27.68 -8.32 -20.78
CA GLU A 266 28.43 -9.25 -21.64
C GLU A 266 27.78 -10.66 -21.64
N ASN A 267 28.51 -11.69 -21.21
CA ASN A 267 28.02 -13.08 -21.06
C ASN A 267 27.55 -13.42 -19.64
N ILE A 268 27.40 -12.42 -18.75
CA ILE A 268 26.99 -12.57 -17.36
C ILE A 268 25.52 -12.14 -17.21
N VAL A 269 24.72 -12.95 -16.49
CA VAL A 269 23.32 -12.61 -16.12
C VAL A 269 23.09 -12.85 -14.63
N LEU A 270 22.43 -11.90 -13.96
CA LEU A 270 21.99 -12.03 -12.56
C LEU A 270 20.66 -12.76 -12.50
N MET A 271 20.49 -13.65 -11.50
CA MET A 271 19.26 -14.38 -11.28
C MET A 271 18.96 -14.58 -9.78
N GLY A 272 17.67 -14.59 -9.42
CA GLY A 272 17.24 -14.75 -8.03
C GLY A 272 17.68 -13.57 -7.15
N ASP A 273 18.11 -13.85 -5.92
CA ASP A 273 18.48 -12.81 -4.95
C ASP A 273 19.72 -11.98 -5.37
N ALA A 274 20.51 -12.46 -6.32
CA ALA A 274 21.60 -11.67 -6.91
C ALA A 274 21.05 -10.46 -7.72
N ALA A 275 19.89 -10.62 -8.37
CA ALA A 275 19.23 -9.56 -9.15
C ALA A 275 18.24 -8.75 -8.31
N ALA A 276 17.43 -9.43 -7.49
CA ALA A 276 16.37 -8.81 -6.70
C ALA A 276 15.93 -9.72 -5.54
N THR A 277 15.73 -9.14 -4.35
CA THR A 277 15.25 -9.85 -3.17
C THR A 277 13.78 -9.56 -2.87
N ALA A 278 13.07 -10.50 -2.27
CA ALA A 278 11.73 -10.31 -1.73
C ALA A 278 11.69 -10.73 -0.26
N HIS A 279 11.08 -9.92 0.60
CA HIS A 279 10.98 -10.20 2.04
C HIS A 279 10.29 -11.55 2.30
N PHE A 280 10.76 -12.28 3.30
CA PHE A 280 10.29 -13.63 3.62
C PHE A 280 8.83 -13.68 4.10
N SER A 281 8.28 -12.58 4.61
CA SER A 281 6.92 -12.50 5.16
C SER A 281 5.78 -12.86 4.18
N ILE A 282 6.07 -12.98 2.88
CA ILE A 282 5.12 -13.45 1.87
C ILE A 282 5.54 -14.77 1.20
N GLY A 283 6.61 -15.42 1.67
CA GLY A 283 7.06 -16.74 1.20
C GLY A 283 7.48 -16.81 -0.27
N SER A 284 7.95 -15.72 -0.89
CA SER A 284 8.11 -15.66 -2.35
C SER A 284 9.55 -15.74 -2.87
N GLY A 285 10.58 -15.74 -2.02
CA GLY A 285 11.98 -15.74 -2.48
C GLY A 285 12.35 -16.97 -3.32
N THR A 286 12.10 -18.17 -2.79
CA THR A 286 12.37 -19.43 -3.50
C THR A 286 11.53 -19.56 -4.77
N LYS A 287 10.24 -19.18 -4.73
CA LYS A 287 9.36 -19.11 -5.91
C LYS A 287 9.98 -18.26 -7.02
N LEU A 288 10.40 -17.04 -6.71
CA LEU A 288 11.02 -16.13 -7.69
C LEU A 288 12.29 -16.72 -8.31
N ALA A 289 13.13 -17.39 -7.49
CA ALA A 289 14.35 -18.00 -7.96
C ALA A 289 14.08 -19.16 -8.93
N LEU A 290 13.13 -20.06 -8.61
CA LEU A 290 12.75 -21.20 -9.45
C LEU A 290 12.11 -20.75 -10.77
N GLU A 291 11.17 -19.81 -10.73
CA GLU A 291 10.53 -19.26 -11.94
C GLU A 291 11.50 -18.47 -12.83
N SER A 292 12.43 -17.75 -12.22
CA SER A 292 13.48 -17.04 -12.98
C SER A 292 14.43 -18.04 -13.66
N ALA A 293 14.70 -19.19 -13.01
CA ALA A 293 15.51 -20.26 -13.57
C ALA A 293 14.85 -20.88 -14.82
N ILE A 294 13.53 -21.14 -14.76
CA ILE A 294 12.78 -21.65 -15.92
C ILE A 294 12.84 -20.63 -17.08
N ALA A 295 12.50 -19.38 -16.80
CA ALA A 295 12.42 -18.33 -17.82
C ALA A 295 13.78 -18.07 -18.49
N LEU A 296 14.87 -18.00 -17.71
CA LEU A 296 16.21 -17.80 -18.29
C LEU A 296 16.64 -18.98 -19.17
N ALA A 297 16.36 -20.23 -18.75
CA ALA A 297 16.68 -21.41 -19.53
C ALA A 297 15.88 -21.46 -20.85
N GLU A 298 14.62 -21.03 -20.84
CA GLU A 298 13.75 -20.94 -22.00
C GLU A 298 14.24 -19.89 -22.99
N GLU A 299 14.60 -18.70 -22.50
CA GLU A 299 15.12 -17.62 -23.36
C GLU A 299 16.47 -17.99 -23.99
N ILE A 300 17.41 -18.62 -23.25
CA ILE A 300 18.68 -19.11 -23.80
C ILE A 300 18.46 -20.19 -24.87
N HIS A 301 17.43 -21.01 -24.72
CA HIS A 301 17.09 -22.04 -25.71
C HIS A 301 16.47 -21.48 -26.98
N ASN A 302 15.61 -20.47 -26.87
CA ASN A 302 14.77 -19.97 -27.96
C ASN A 302 15.40 -18.80 -28.73
N ALA A 303 16.23 -17.98 -28.10
CA ALA A 303 16.79 -16.79 -28.73
C ALA A 303 17.90 -17.11 -29.75
N SER A 304 18.09 -16.22 -30.69
CA SER A 304 19.14 -16.34 -31.72
C SER A 304 20.55 -16.03 -31.20
N SER A 305 20.65 -15.34 -30.05
CA SER A 305 21.91 -14.99 -29.39
C SER A 305 21.75 -14.88 -27.88
N VAL A 306 22.85 -15.04 -27.14
CA VAL A 306 22.90 -14.86 -25.68
C VAL A 306 22.46 -13.46 -25.27
N SER A 307 22.84 -12.43 -26.02
CA SER A 307 22.47 -11.05 -25.73
C SER A 307 20.96 -10.82 -25.86
N GLU A 308 20.33 -11.41 -26.86
CA GLU A 308 18.86 -11.38 -27.04
C GLU A 308 18.16 -12.12 -25.92
N ALA A 309 18.62 -13.32 -25.56
CA ALA A 309 18.09 -14.12 -24.46
C ALA A 309 18.07 -13.33 -23.15
N PHE A 310 19.17 -12.68 -22.81
CA PHE A 310 19.28 -11.89 -21.59
C PHE A 310 18.37 -10.67 -21.57
N ALA A 311 18.24 -9.98 -22.71
CA ALA A 311 17.36 -8.82 -22.82
C ALA A 311 15.88 -9.21 -22.66
N ASN A 312 15.45 -10.32 -23.26
CA ASN A 312 14.11 -10.86 -23.12
C ASN A 312 13.82 -11.30 -21.68
N TYR A 313 14.74 -12.08 -21.08
CA TYR A 313 14.66 -12.51 -19.71
C TYR A 313 14.49 -11.33 -18.73
N GLU A 314 15.36 -10.32 -18.84
CA GLU A 314 15.29 -9.13 -17.99
C GLU A 314 13.94 -8.42 -18.14
N LYS A 315 13.49 -8.20 -19.36
CA LYS A 315 12.23 -7.51 -19.65
C LYS A 315 11.03 -8.20 -19.03
N ASP A 316 10.92 -9.51 -19.21
CA ASP A 316 9.75 -10.27 -18.80
C ASP A 316 9.76 -10.54 -17.27
N ARG A 317 10.88 -11.01 -16.75
CA ARG A 317 10.97 -11.35 -15.32
C ARG A 317 10.98 -10.14 -14.39
N ARG A 318 11.55 -9.02 -14.84
CA ARG A 318 11.57 -7.81 -14.04
C ARG A 318 10.17 -7.31 -13.67
N THR A 319 9.20 -7.42 -14.59
CA THR A 319 7.82 -7.00 -14.30
C THR A 319 7.21 -7.85 -13.17
N GLU A 320 7.35 -9.16 -13.23
CA GLU A 320 6.85 -10.07 -12.19
C GLU A 320 7.58 -9.87 -10.85
N VAL A 321 8.89 -9.72 -10.88
CA VAL A 321 9.69 -9.44 -9.67
C VAL A 321 9.26 -8.14 -9.02
N LEU A 322 9.02 -7.08 -9.78
CA LEU A 322 8.56 -5.79 -9.24
C LEU A 322 7.16 -5.91 -8.58
N ARG A 323 6.25 -6.71 -9.16
CA ARG A 323 4.93 -6.99 -8.55
C ARG A 323 5.07 -7.69 -7.19
N ILE A 324 5.90 -8.73 -7.14
CA ILE A 324 6.15 -9.47 -5.90
C ILE A 324 6.89 -8.61 -4.88
N GLN A 325 7.90 -7.84 -5.28
CA GLN A 325 8.60 -6.91 -4.40
C GLN A 325 7.66 -5.83 -3.83
N SER A 326 6.72 -5.32 -4.61
CA SER A 326 5.73 -4.36 -4.13
C SER A 326 4.84 -4.97 -3.05
N ALA A 327 4.37 -6.19 -3.26
CA ALA A 327 3.57 -6.90 -2.24
C ALA A 327 4.40 -7.24 -0.98
N ALA A 328 5.65 -7.66 -1.17
CA ALA A 328 6.57 -7.93 -0.07
C ALA A 328 6.90 -6.66 0.74
N LEU A 329 7.04 -5.51 0.06
CA LEU A 329 7.26 -4.22 0.70
C LEU A 329 6.05 -3.80 1.54
N ASN A 330 4.83 -3.89 0.99
CA ASN A 330 3.61 -3.60 1.75
C ASN A 330 3.51 -4.47 3.02
N SER A 331 3.84 -5.77 2.90
CA SER A 331 3.85 -6.69 4.04
C SER A 331 4.92 -6.31 5.07
N LEU A 332 6.11 -6.00 4.62
CA LEU A 332 7.23 -5.60 5.47
C LEU A 332 6.93 -4.29 6.22
N GLU A 333 6.44 -3.27 5.51
CA GLU A 333 6.06 -1.99 6.13
C GLU A 333 4.94 -2.15 7.16
N TRP A 334 4.03 -3.13 6.98
CA TRP A 334 3.03 -3.46 7.99
C TRP A 334 3.68 -3.97 9.28
N PHE A 335 4.66 -4.88 9.20
CA PHE A 335 5.40 -5.37 10.37
C PHE A 335 6.26 -4.28 11.01
N GLU A 336 6.97 -3.47 10.25
CA GLU A 336 7.77 -2.34 10.76
C GLU A 336 6.93 -1.30 11.50
N ASN A 337 5.63 -1.23 11.20
CA ASN A 337 4.68 -0.31 11.83
C ASN A 337 3.62 -1.02 12.69
N ILE A 338 3.92 -2.21 13.18
CA ILE A 338 2.97 -3.05 13.93
C ILE A 338 2.35 -2.34 15.14
N HIS A 339 3.09 -1.43 15.77
CA HIS A 339 2.63 -0.61 16.88
C HIS A 339 1.33 0.15 16.60
N ARG A 340 1.00 0.40 15.32
CA ARG A 340 -0.26 1.05 14.89
C ARG A 340 -1.48 0.16 15.09
N TYR A 341 -1.28 -1.16 15.09
CA TYR A 341 -2.37 -2.14 14.98
C TYR A 341 -2.56 -2.98 16.25
N LEU A 342 -1.62 -2.95 17.19
CA LEU A 342 -1.66 -3.78 18.42
C LEU A 342 -2.84 -3.48 19.34
N ASP A 343 -3.50 -2.32 19.19
CA ASP A 343 -4.71 -1.98 19.93
C ASP A 343 -6.00 -2.39 19.19
N PHE A 344 -5.89 -3.04 18.03
CA PHE A 344 -7.06 -3.52 17.30
C PHE A 344 -7.69 -4.73 17.99
N GLU A 345 -9.02 -4.86 17.88
CA GLU A 345 -9.68 -6.10 18.24
C GLU A 345 -9.10 -7.27 17.43
N PRO A 346 -8.98 -8.49 17.99
CA PRO A 346 -8.31 -9.61 17.34
C PRO A 346 -8.79 -9.89 15.90
N ILE A 347 -10.09 -9.78 15.64
CA ILE A 347 -10.65 -9.99 14.30
C ILE A 347 -10.20 -8.92 13.28
N GLN A 348 -10.09 -7.66 13.72
CA GLN A 348 -9.59 -6.57 12.86
C GLN A 348 -8.09 -6.70 12.64
N PHE A 349 -7.35 -7.04 13.69
CA PHE A 349 -5.91 -7.30 13.60
C PHE A 349 -5.64 -8.42 12.59
N ASN A 350 -6.37 -9.54 12.68
CA ASN A 350 -6.28 -10.66 11.76
C ASN A 350 -6.57 -10.20 10.31
N TYR A 351 -7.68 -9.49 10.08
CA TYR A 351 -8.00 -8.97 8.76
C TYR A 351 -6.90 -8.05 8.20
N SER A 352 -6.40 -7.13 9.01
CA SER A 352 -5.30 -6.22 8.64
C SER A 352 -4.04 -6.98 8.25
N GLN A 353 -3.70 -8.03 9.03
CA GLN A 353 -2.55 -8.88 8.77
C GLN A 353 -2.74 -9.72 7.48
N LEU A 354 -3.91 -10.31 7.26
CA LEU A 354 -4.22 -11.09 6.05
C LEU A 354 -4.08 -10.24 4.77
N THR A 355 -4.58 -9.00 4.81
CA THR A 355 -4.62 -8.11 3.63
C THR A 355 -3.38 -7.22 3.48
N ARG A 356 -2.42 -7.26 4.40
CA ARG A 356 -1.25 -6.38 4.49
C ARG A 356 -0.44 -6.27 3.19
N SER A 357 -0.27 -7.37 2.49
CA SER A 357 0.50 -7.44 1.24
C SER A 357 -0.27 -6.95 0.01
N GLN A 358 -1.59 -6.74 0.13
CA GLN A 358 -2.53 -6.46 -0.96
C GLN A 358 -2.59 -7.55 -2.04
N ARG A 359 -2.07 -8.76 -1.75
CA ARG A 359 -2.25 -9.95 -2.60
C ARG A 359 -3.54 -10.69 -2.25
N ILE A 360 -3.89 -10.69 -0.98
CA ILE A 360 -5.19 -11.13 -0.49
C ILE A 360 -6.01 -9.86 -0.29
N SER A 361 -7.18 -9.82 -0.87
CA SER A 361 -8.10 -8.71 -0.81
C SER A 361 -9.41 -9.14 -0.12
N HIS A 362 -10.32 -8.20 0.08
CA HIS A 362 -11.63 -8.49 0.67
C HIS A 362 -12.41 -9.54 -0.12
N GLU A 363 -12.48 -9.37 -1.45
CA GLU A 363 -13.19 -10.31 -2.31
C GLU A 363 -12.46 -11.64 -2.51
N ASN A 364 -11.12 -11.67 -2.40
CA ASN A 364 -10.41 -12.95 -2.33
C ASN A 364 -10.77 -13.74 -1.06
N LEU A 365 -10.91 -13.06 0.08
CA LEU A 365 -11.36 -13.70 1.32
C LEU A 365 -12.79 -14.22 1.21
N ARG A 366 -13.68 -13.51 0.50
CA ARG A 366 -15.05 -13.99 0.24
C ARG A 366 -15.09 -15.35 -0.48
N VAL A 367 -14.11 -15.58 -1.37
CA VAL A 367 -14.00 -16.86 -2.08
C VAL A 367 -13.29 -17.92 -1.24
N ARG A 368 -12.29 -17.53 -0.44
CA ARG A 368 -11.46 -18.45 0.35
C ARG A 368 -12.16 -18.92 1.62
N ASP A 369 -12.67 -17.98 2.40
CA ASP A 369 -13.30 -18.21 3.69
C ASP A 369 -14.49 -17.27 3.88
N PRO A 370 -15.64 -17.57 3.23
CA PRO A 370 -16.82 -16.72 3.28
C PRO A 370 -17.41 -16.59 4.69
N ASP A 371 -17.32 -17.62 5.52
CA ASP A 371 -17.88 -17.62 6.88
C ASP A 371 -17.08 -16.72 7.80
N TRP A 372 -15.75 -16.80 7.74
CA TRP A 372 -14.86 -15.91 8.49
C TRP A 372 -15.02 -14.46 8.05
N LEU A 373 -15.07 -14.21 6.73
CA LEU A 373 -15.28 -12.85 6.23
C LEU A 373 -16.62 -12.28 6.68
N ALA A 374 -17.69 -13.07 6.64
CA ALA A 374 -19.01 -12.64 7.13
C ALA A 374 -18.99 -12.35 8.65
N LYS A 375 -18.19 -13.06 9.44
CA LYS A 375 -17.93 -12.74 10.86
C LYS A 375 -17.27 -11.36 10.99
N ALA A 376 -16.23 -11.08 10.21
CA ALA A 376 -15.51 -9.83 10.23
C ALA A 376 -16.36 -8.64 9.74
N GLU A 377 -17.20 -8.82 8.72
CA GLU A 377 -18.15 -7.82 8.23
C GLU A 377 -19.20 -7.46 9.30
N ARG A 378 -19.78 -8.46 9.98
CA ARG A 378 -20.73 -8.23 11.10
C ARG A 378 -20.07 -7.49 12.26
N TRP A 379 -18.84 -7.88 12.61
CA TRP A 379 -18.07 -7.16 13.63
C TRP A 379 -17.90 -5.68 13.26
N PHE A 380 -17.52 -5.39 12.00
CA PHE A 380 -17.30 -4.02 11.53
C PHE A 380 -18.59 -3.16 11.56
N GLN A 381 -19.74 -3.76 11.32
CA GLN A 381 -21.04 -3.09 11.41
C GLN A 381 -21.45 -2.78 12.86
N GLY A 382 -20.94 -3.54 13.82
CA GLY A 382 -21.30 -3.40 15.23
C GLY A 382 -22.69 -3.94 15.58
N ASP A 383 -23.28 -4.78 14.76
CA ASP A 383 -24.59 -5.39 14.98
C ASP A 383 -24.63 -6.89 14.61
N ASN A 384 -25.75 -7.56 14.96
CA ASN A 384 -26.01 -8.96 14.64
C ASN A 384 -26.85 -9.13 13.35
N GLY A 385 -26.95 -8.10 12.52
CA GLY A 385 -27.66 -8.14 11.24
C GLY A 385 -26.94 -9.02 10.21
N PRO A 386 -27.49 -9.10 8.97
CA PRO A 386 -26.81 -9.75 7.86
C PRO A 386 -25.44 -9.12 7.63
N ALA A 387 -24.43 -9.95 7.34
CA ALA A 387 -23.11 -9.45 6.96
C ALA A 387 -23.25 -8.53 5.74
N ARG A 388 -22.55 -7.41 5.77
CA ARG A 388 -22.57 -6.40 4.71
C ARG A 388 -21.18 -5.85 4.49
N ALA A 389 -20.81 -5.64 3.25
CA ALA A 389 -19.49 -5.11 2.91
C ALA A 389 -19.20 -3.77 3.60
N PRO A 390 -18.01 -3.56 4.14
CA PRO A 390 -17.66 -2.39 4.96
C PRO A 390 -18.02 -1.05 4.34
N MET A 391 -17.83 -0.88 3.03
CA MET A 391 -18.16 0.36 2.33
C MET A 391 -19.64 0.74 2.39
N PHE A 392 -20.52 -0.23 2.61
CA PHE A 392 -21.97 -0.04 2.70
C PHE A 392 -22.49 0.01 4.15
N SER A 393 -21.61 0.02 5.15
CA SER A 393 -21.97 0.26 6.54
C SER A 393 -22.19 1.75 6.81
N GLN A 394 -23.09 2.07 7.74
CA GLN A 394 -23.35 3.45 8.14
C GLN A 394 -22.13 4.09 8.82
N PHE A 395 -22.05 5.41 8.74
CA PHE A 395 -21.01 6.19 9.43
C PHE A 395 -21.58 7.49 9.98
N LYS A 396 -21.25 7.80 11.23
CA LYS A 396 -21.76 8.99 11.93
C LYS A 396 -20.64 9.97 12.26
N LEU A 397 -20.87 11.24 11.88
CA LEU A 397 -20.08 12.40 12.29
C LEU A 397 -21.01 13.43 12.94
N ARG A 398 -20.86 13.69 14.24
CA ARG A 398 -21.81 14.48 15.04
C ARG A 398 -23.22 13.96 14.85
N ASP A 399 -24.17 14.81 14.42
CA ASP A 399 -25.55 14.39 14.18
C ASP A 399 -25.83 13.99 12.72
N MET A 400 -24.81 14.11 11.84
CA MET A 400 -24.92 13.63 10.45
C MET A 400 -24.62 12.13 10.39
N THR A 401 -25.57 11.37 9.86
CA THR A 401 -25.39 9.94 9.54
C THR A 401 -25.31 9.78 8.02
N LEU A 402 -24.30 9.06 7.55
CA LEU A 402 -24.14 8.61 6.17
C LEU A 402 -24.65 7.18 6.04
N ASP A 403 -25.40 6.88 5.00
CA ASP A 403 -25.94 5.54 4.75
C ASP A 403 -24.84 4.53 4.34
N ASN A 404 -23.74 5.05 3.82
CA ASN A 404 -22.54 4.27 3.48
C ASN A 404 -21.28 5.13 3.56
N ARG A 405 -20.12 4.50 3.41
CA ARG A 405 -18.79 5.13 3.58
C ARG A 405 -18.15 5.61 2.29
N VAL A 406 -18.91 5.62 1.19
CA VAL A 406 -18.45 6.10 -0.11
C VAL A 406 -18.69 7.59 -0.25
N VAL A 407 -17.67 8.31 -0.64
CA VAL A 407 -17.70 9.76 -0.85
C VAL A 407 -17.37 10.09 -2.29
N VAL A 408 -18.20 10.90 -2.95
CA VAL A 408 -17.84 11.51 -4.23
C VAL A 408 -16.80 12.61 -3.96
N ALA A 409 -15.57 12.40 -4.44
CA ALA A 409 -14.48 13.35 -4.25
C ALA A 409 -14.75 14.69 -4.96
N PRO A 410 -14.23 15.82 -4.43
CA PRO A 410 -14.36 17.12 -5.09
C PRO A 410 -13.64 17.14 -6.42
N ILE A 411 -14.33 17.55 -7.48
CA ILE A 411 -13.78 17.66 -8.84
C ILE A 411 -14.30 18.93 -9.50
N SER A 412 -13.40 19.86 -9.83
CA SER A 412 -13.72 21.10 -10.49
C SER A 412 -14.46 20.88 -11.81
N GLN A 413 -15.57 21.57 -12.01
CA GLN A 413 -16.41 21.46 -13.21
C GLN A 413 -16.14 22.56 -14.22
N TYR A 414 -15.60 23.70 -13.77
CA TYR A 414 -15.26 24.85 -14.63
C TYR A 414 -16.44 25.40 -15.43
N ARG A 415 -17.67 25.29 -14.93
CA ARG A 415 -18.92 25.69 -15.61
C ARG A 415 -19.69 26.80 -14.90
N ALA A 416 -19.11 27.34 -13.83
CA ALA A 416 -19.72 28.47 -13.13
C ALA A 416 -19.59 29.77 -13.97
N LYS A 417 -20.51 30.66 -13.76
CA LYS A 417 -20.52 32.01 -14.34
C LYS A 417 -20.41 33.05 -13.20
N GLU A 418 -19.29 33.76 -13.14
CA GLU A 418 -18.98 34.68 -12.05
C GLU A 418 -19.15 34.04 -10.66
N GLY A 419 -18.72 32.77 -10.53
CA GLY A 419 -18.84 32.01 -9.32
C GLY A 419 -20.22 31.39 -9.05
N ALA A 420 -21.25 31.74 -9.82
CA ALA A 420 -22.57 31.16 -9.68
C ALA A 420 -22.68 29.82 -10.42
N VAL A 421 -23.22 28.81 -9.75
CA VAL A 421 -23.50 27.51 -10.36
C VAL A 421 -24.60 27.58 -11.42
N THR A 422 -24.58 26.65 -12.35
CA THR A 422 -25.49 26.57 -13.50
C THR A 422 -26.24 25.23 -13.48
N ASP A 423 -27.13 25.01 -14.44
CA ASP A 423 -27.82 23.70 -14.59
C ASP A 423 -26.84 22.54 -14.84
N TRP A 424 -25.63 22.80 -15.35
CA TRP A 424 -24.57 21.78 -15.41
C TRP A 424 -24.30 21.17 -14.01
N HIS A 425 -24.18 22.03 -12.99
CA HIS A 425 -23.90 21.60 -11.62
C HIS A 425 -25.09 20.85 -11.03
N LEU A 426 -26.31 21.26 -11.31
CA LEU A 426 -27.51 20.55 -10.88
C LEU A 426 -27.55 19.13 -11.45
N VAL A 427 -27.26 18.97 -12.75
CA VAL A 427 -27.18 17.65 -13.39
C VAL A 427 -26.03 16.84 -12.80
N HIS A 428 -24.83 17.45 -12.69
CA HIS A 428 -23.63 16.79 -12.20
C HIS A 428 -23.81 16.22 -10.77
N TYR A 429 -24.26 17.05 -9.83
CA TYR A 429 -24.45 16.60 -8.44
C TYR A 429 -25.74 15.79 -8.26
N GLY A 430 -26.80 16.12 -8.99
CA GLY A 430 -28.05 15.39 -8.96
C GLY A 430 -27.94 13.95 -9.42
N GLU A 431 -27.18 13.67 -10.46
CA GLU A 431 -26.91 12.30 -10.94
C GLU A 431 -26.18 11.49 -9.87
N ARG A 432 -25.16 12.04 -9.24
CA ARG A 432 -24.36 11.39 -8.22
C ARG A 432 -25.11 11.19 -6.91
N SER A 433 -26.03 12.09 -6.58
CA SER A 433 -26.90 11.92 -5.39
C SER A 433 -27.85 10.72 -5.54
N LYS A 434 -28.29 10.40 -6.78
CA LYS A 434 -29.09 9.22 -7.12
C LYS A 434 -28.22 7.96 -7.26
N GLY A 435 -26.91 8.14 -7.44
CA GLY A 435 -25.96 7.06 -7.73
C GLY A 435 -25.52 6.24 -6.51
N GLY A 436 -26.04 6.52 -5.31
CA GLY A 436 -25.89 5.70 -4.11
C GLY A 436 -24.74 6.08 -3.18
N ALA A 437 -23.91 7.10 -3.49
CA ALA A 437 -22.87 7.55 -2.58
C ALA A 437 -23.46 8.17 -1.30
N GLY A 438 -22.82 7.93 -0.14
CA GLY A 438 -23.28 8.47 1.16
C GLY A 438 -23.04 9.98 1.31
N LEU A 439 -21.96 10.50 0.71
CA LEU A 439 -21.59 11.90 0.76
C LEU A 439 -21.09 12.39 -0.61
N ILE A 440 -21.48 13.60 -0.98
CA ILE A 440 -20.94 14.31 -2.15
C ILE A 440 -20.20 15.54 -1.67
N VAL A 441 -18.91 15.68 -2.01
CA VAL A 441 -18.16 16.90 -1.78
C VAL A 441 -18.21 17.77 -3.05
N SER A 442 -18.62 19.05 -2.89
CA SER A 442 -18.63 19.98 -4.00
C SER A 442 -17.23 20.22 -4.57
N GLU A 443 -17.11 20.70 -5.78
CA GLU A 443 -15.87 21.35 -6.21
C GLU A 443 -15.46 22.47 -5.26
N ALA A 444 -14.20 22.90 -5.31
CA ALA A 444 -13.71 23.96 -4.44
C ALA A 444 -14.49 25.27 -4.66
N LEU A 445 -15.20 25.72 -3.63
CA LEU A 445 -15.99 26.94 -3.62
C LEU A 445 -15.11 28.10 -3.18
N ALA A 446 -14.80 29.00 -4.09
CA ALA A 446 -13.97 30.14 -3.79
C ALA A 446 -14.65 31.03 -2.71
N VAL A 447 -13.89 31.36 -1.65
CA VAL A 447 -14.37 32.22 -0.56
C VAL A 447 -14.24 33.71 -0.87
N THR A 448 -13.49 34.07 -1.93
CA THR A 448 -13.42 35.41 -2.53
C THR A 448 -13.43 35.31 -4.05
N SER A 449 -13.76 36.37 -4.76
CA SER A 449 -13.69 36.38 -6.22
C SER A 449 -12.28 36.13 -6.75
N GLN A 450 -11.25 36.59 -6.04
CA GLN A 450 -9.83 36.38 -6.34
C GLN A 450 -9.33 35.00 -5.91
N GLY A 451 -10.09 34.27 -5.09
CA GLY A 451 -9.79 32.92 -4.66
C GLY A 451 -10.09 31.82 -5.70
N ARG A 452 -10.63 32.18 -6.86
CA ARG A 452 -10.89 31.23 -7.95
C ARG A 452 -9.58 30.84 -8.66
N ALA A 453 -9.43 29.57 -9.01
CA ALA A 453 -8.33 29.14 -9.88
C ALA A 453 -8.57 29.62 -11.31
N THR A 454 -9.78 29.49 -11.82
CA THR A 454 -10.17 29.90 -13.18
C THR A 454 -11.43 30.77 -13.17
N LEU A 455 -11.78 31.35 -14.31
CA LEU A 455 -13.04 32.10 -14.47
C LEU A 455 -14.27 31.15 -14.42
N GLY A 456 -14.11 29.85 -14.59
CA GLY A 456 -15.18 28.85 -14.57
C GLY A 456 -15.43 28.24 -13.19
N ASP A 457 -14.70 28.61 -12.15
CA ASP A 457 -14.83 28.04 -10.81
C ASP A 457 -16.07 28.59 -10.09
N ALA A 458 -16.70 27.70 -9.32
CA ALA A 458 -17.80 28.07 -8.44
C ALA A 458 -17.31 28.79 -7.18
N GLY A 459 -18.21 29.50 -6.50
CA GLY A 459 -17.90 30.21 -5.27
C GLY A 459 -19.07 30.35 -4.30
N LEU A 460 -18.73 30.82 -3.10
CA LEU A 460 -19.67 31.21 -2.06
C LEU A 460 -19.25 32.58 -1.44
N TYR A 461 -18.73 33.46 -2.26
CA TYR A 461 -18.26 34.79 -1.85
C TYR A 461 -19.32 35.91 -1.98
N HIS A 462 -20.46 35.61 -2.57
CA HIS A 462 -21.57 36.56 -2.75
C HIS A 462 -22.92 35.85 -2.49
N ASP A 463 -23.90 36.62 -1.93
CA ASP A 463 -25.18 36.04 -1.50
C ASP A 463 -26.04 35.52 -2.66
N ASN A 464 -25.90 36.06 -3.88
CA ASN A 464 -26.61 35.57 -5.05
C ASN A 464 -26.23 34.12 -5.42
N GLN A 465 -25.12 33.63 -4.92
CA GLN A 465 -24.65 32.24 -5.17
C GLN A 465 -25.37 31.23 -4.28
N ILE A 466 -26.02 31.67 -3.19
CA ILE A 466 -26.73 30.78 -2.25
C ILE A 466 -27.88 30.04 -2.93
N TYR A 467 -28.65 30.72 -3.75
CA TYR A 467 -29.86 30.14 -4.35
C TYR A 467 -29.53 28.92 -5.26
N GLY A 468 -28.50 29.03 -6.09
CA GLY A 468 -28.10 27.97 -6.96
C GLY A 468 -27.65 26.71 -6.19
N TRP A 469 -26.85 26.90 -5.14
CA TRP A 469 -26.42 25.81 -4.27
C TRP A 469 -27.57 25.23 -3.46
N ARG A 470 -28.49 26.04 -2.93
CA ARG A 470 -29.69 25.54 -2.24
C ARG A 470 -30.50 24.61 -3.13
N ARG A 471 -30.74 24.97 -4.39
CA ARG A 471 -31.47 24.13 -5.35
C ARG A 471 -30.78 22.76 -5.55
N ILE A 472 -29.44 22.74 -5.60
CA ILE A 472 -28.66 21.48 -5.74
C ILE A 472 -28.77 20.63 -4.48
N VAL A 473 -28.62 21.23 -3.31
CA VAL A 473 -28.68 20.55 -2.01
C VAL A 473 -30.09 19.97 -1.77
N GLU A 474 -31.12 20.77 -2.02
CA GLU A 474 -32.53 20.32 -1.92
C GLU A 474 -32.81 19.14 -2.85
N PHE A 475 -32.33 19.19 -4.11
CA PHE A 475 -32.47 18.08 -5.04
C PHE A 475 -31.78 16.81 -4.51
N ALA A 476 -30.54 16.94 -4.00
CA ALA A 476 -29.80 15.82 -3.45
C ALA A 476 -30.52 15.15 -2.26
N HIS A 477 -31.18 15.96 -1.40
CA HIS A 477 -31.92 15.46 -0.24
C HIS A 477 -33.30 14.88 -0.58
N THR A 478 -33.95 15.36 -1.65
CA THR A 478 -35.31 14.91 -2.01
C THR A 478 -35.32 13.77 -3.01
N GLU A 479 -34.38 13.76 -3.95
CA GLU A 479 -34.35 12.79 -5.07
C GLU A 479 -33.20 11.77 -4.95
N GLY A 480 -32.30 11.96 -3.98
CA GLY A 480 -31.18 11.10 -3.66
C GLY A 480 -31.11 10.76 -2.17
N ALA A 481 -30.10 10.02 -1.76
CA ALA A 481 -29.81 9.72 -0.35
C ALA A 481 -28.53 10.40 0.17
N ALA A 482 -27.75 11.00 -0.72
CA ALA A 482 -26.44 11.55 -0.37
C ALA A 482 -26.54 12.84 0.47
N LYS A 483 -25.71 12.94 1.49
CA LYS A 483 -25.38 14.21 2.15
C LYS A 483 -24.48 15.06 1.26
N VAL A 484 -24.49 16.39 1.45
CA VAL A 484 -23.73 17.32 0.60
C VAL A 484 -22.78 18.17 1.46
N CYS A 485 -21.48 18.12 1.10
CA CYS A 485 -20.41 18.88 1.75
C CYS A 485 -19.95 20.05 0.86
N ALA A 486 -19.85 21.26 1.42
CA ALA A 486 -19.26 22.42 0.76
C ALA A 486 -17.74 22.44 0.97
N GLN A 487 -16.93 22.25 -0.07
CA GLN A 487 -15.49 22.43 0.02
C GLN A 487 -15.16 23.91 -0.14
N LEU A 488 -14.79 24.60 0.95
CA LEU A 488 -14.42 26.01 0.96
C LEU A 488 -12.91 26.17 0.69
N GLY A 489 -12.55 26.99 -0.28
CA GLY A 489 -11.17 27.16 -0.69
C GLY A 489 -10.80 28.52 -1.22
N HIS A 490 -9.50 28.76 -1.32
CA HIS A 490 -8.90 29.89 -2.01
C HIS A 490 -7.69 29.39 -2.79
N ALA A 491 -7.71 29.49 -4.11
CA ALA A 491 -6.68 28.90 -4.97
C ALA A 491 -5.25 29.44 -4.69
N GLY A 492 -5.14 30.63 -4.11
CA GLY A 492 -3.84 31.18 -3.69
C GLY A 492 -2.85 31.34 -4.85
N PRO A 493 -1.68 30.69 -4.79
CA PRO A 493 -0.67 30.77 -5.85
C PRO A 493 -1.10 30.11 -7.17
N ARG A 494 -2.15 29.26 -7.14
CA ARG A 494 -2.73 28.61 -8.32
C ARG A 494 -3.89 29.38 -8.95
N ALA A 495 -4.20 30.60 -8.46
CA ALA A 495 -5.31 31.41 -8.97
C ALA A 495 -4.99 32.06 -10.32
N ALA A 496 -6.03 32.62 -10.96
CA ALA A 496 -5.96 33.41 -12.19
C ALA A 496 -5.34 32.64 -13.38
N THR A 497 -5.74 31.39 -13.59
CA THR A 497 -5.32 30.55 -14.72
C THR A 497 -6.43 30.40 -15.79
N LYS A 498 -6.04 29.96 -16.97
CA LYS A 498 -6.98 29.58 -18.06
C LYS A 498 -7.76 28.33 -17.65
N LEU A 499 -8.89 28.11 -18.33
CA LEU A 499 -9.60 26.81 -18.23
C LEU A 499 -8.67 25.70 -18.73
N PRO A 500 -8.65 24.50 -18.12
CA PRO A 500 -7.66 23.45 -18.44
C PRO A 500 -7.58 23.08 -19.91
N TRP A 501 -8.71 23.01 -20.61
CA TRP A 501 -8.74 22.72 -22.07
C TRP A 501 -8.27 23.87 -22.97
N LEU A 502 -8.05 25.07 -22.42
CA LEU A 502 -7.44 26.22 -23.10
C LEU A 502 -5.96 26.42 -22.73
N GLY A 503 -5.44 25.59 -21.85
CA GLY A 503 -4.08 25.62 -21.34
C GLY A 503 -4.07 25.34 -19.82
N GLU A 504 -3.76 24.12 -19.45
CA GLU A 504 -3.72 23.70 -18.04
C GLU A 504 -2.66 24.50 -17.28
N ASN A 505 -3.06 25.11 -16.16
CA ASN A 505 -2.21 25.93 -15.29
C ASN A 505 -1.54 27.16 -15.96
N VAL A 506 -1.95 27.54 -17.18
CA VAL A 506 -1.42 28.70 -17.87
C VAL A 506 -2.04 29.98 -17.28
N PRO A 507 -1.24 30.96 -16.82
CA PRO A 507 -1.75 32.21 -16.26
C PRO A 507 -2.62 33.00 -17.25
N LEU A 508 -3.66 33.65 -16.73
CA LEU A 508 -4.43 34.63 -17.50
C LEU A 508 -3.57 35.84 -17.83
N GLU A 509 -3.70 36.40 -19.04
CA GLU A 509 -3.01 37.64 -19.46
C GLU A 509 -3.41 38.80 -18.57
N LYS A 510 -4.72 38.94 -18.28
CA LYS A 510 -5.30 39.94 -17.38
C LYS A 510 -5.92 39.21 -16.17
N GLY A 511 -5.05 38.61 -15.34
CA GLY A 511 -5.44 37.96 -14.10
C GLY A 511 -5.50 38.96 -12.92
N TRP A 512 -6.05 38.48 -11.83
CA TRP A 512 -6.06 39.21 -10.55
C TRP A 512 -4.79 38.88 -9.72
N PRO A 513 -4.49 39.67 -8.67
CA PRO A 513 -3.36 39.43 -7.79
C PRO A 513 -3.43 38.05 -7.11
N LEU A 514 -2.30 37.37 -7.00
CA LEU A 514 -2.17 36.11 -6.32
C LEU A 514 -1.69 36.36 -4.88
N LEU A 515 -2.12 35.50 -3.95
CA LEU A 515 -1.78 35.59 -2.53
C LEU A 515 -1.32 34.22 -2.01
N ALA A 516 -0.27 34.19 -1.20
CA ALA A 516 0.23 32.97 -0.56
C ALA A 516 0.95 33.27 0.76
N ALA A 517 1.42 32.26 1.48
CA ALA A 517 2.27 32.45 2.66
C ALA A 517 3.56 33.22 2.31
N SER A 518 4.17 32.91 1.18
CA SER A 518 5.39 33.55 0.68
C SER A 518 5.36 33.70 -0.85
N ALA A 519 6.27 34.49 -1.41
CA ALA A 519 6.35 34.76 -2.86
C ALA A 519 6.96 33.61 -3.64
N VAL A 520 6.46 32.38 -3.44
CA VAL A 520 6.90 31.15 -4.13
C VAL A 520 5.90 30.83 -5.24
N ALA A 521 6.35 30.86 -6.49
CA ALA A 521 5.53 30.48 -7.64
C ALA A 521 5.24 28.98 -7.61
N TRP A 522 4.04 28.56 -8.01
CA TRP A 522 3.63 27.17 -8.02
C TRP A 522 4.35 26.34 -9.10
N SER A 523 4.70 26.98 -10.21
CA SER A 523 5.52 26.40 -11.30
C SER A 523 6.42 27.47 -11.90
N ASP A 524 7.37 27.10 -12.74
CA ASP A 524 8.29 28.00 -13.43
C ASP A 524 7.55 29.01 -14.35
N GLU A 525 6.38 28.61 -14.88
CA GLU A 525 5.55 29.41 -15.77
C GLU A 525 4.50 30.25 -15.01
N ALA A 526 4.26 29.95 -13.73
CA ALA A 526 3.28 30.65 -12.91
C ALA A 526 3.82 32.00 -12.42
N LYS A 527 2.90 32.96 -12.24
CA LYS A 527 3.25 34.23 -11.60
C LYS A 527 3.52 33.98 -10.11
N ALA A 528 4.57 34.60 -9.58
CA ALA A 528 4.82 34.58 -8.14
C ALA A 528 3.69 35.32 -7.41
N PRO A 529 3.12 34.74 -6.33
CA PRO A 529 2.14 35.42 -5.50
C PRO A 529 2.79 36.48 -4.62
N SER A 530 1.97 37.40 -4.09
CA SER A 530 2.38 38.27 -2.97
C SER A 530 2.32 37.51 -1.66
N ALA A 531 3.29 37.71 -0.77
CA ALA A 531 3.21 37.22 0.60
C ALA A 531 2.08 37.93 1.35
N ALA A 532 1.19 37.17 1.99
CA ALA A 532 0.04 37.69 2.70
C ALA A 532 0.46 38.57 3.90
N THR A 533 -0.08 39.79 3.96
CA THR A 533 0.08 40.70 5.10
C THR A 533 -0.88 40.29 6.23
N PRO A 534 -0.70 40.78 7.49
CA PRO A 534 -1.67 40.56 8.56
C PRO A 534 -3.10 41.04 8.20
N SER A 535 -3.21 42.13 7.42
CA SER A 535 -4.50 42.61 6.92
C SER A 535 -5.15 41.66 5.94
N ASP A 536 -4.36 41.04 5.01
CA ASP A 536 -4.86 40.06 4.06
C ASP A 536 -5.33 38.81 4.82
N LEU A 537 -4.56 38.33 5.81
CA LEU A 537 -4.93 37.19 6.62
C LEU A 537 -6.26 37.40 7.37
N ALA A 538 -6.47 38.58 7.94
CA ALA A 538 -7.74 38.95 8.59
C ALA A 538 -8.91 38.91 7.59
N GLN A 539 -8.77 39.55 6.41
CA GLN A 539 -9.80 39.59 5.36
C GLN A 539 -10.13 38.18 4.83
N ILE A 540 -9.12 37.34 4.62
CA ILE A 540 -9.32 35.96 4.15
C ILE A 540 -10.05 35.12 5.21
N LYS A 541 -9.69 35.25 6.48
CA LYS A 541 -10.37 34.59 7.58
C LYS A 541 -11.86 34.98 7.64
N ASP A 542 -12.16 36.27 7.55
CA ASP A 542 -13.54 36.75 7.51
C ASP A 542 -14.31 36.24 6.28
N ALA A 543 -13.64 36.08 5.13
CA ALA A 543 -14.22 35.53 3.91
C ALA A 543 -14.59 34.03 4.08
N TYR A 544 -13.74 33.23 4.74
CA TYR A 544 -14.09 31.85 5.09
C TYR A 544 -15.29 31.75 6.02
N VAL A 545 -15.37 32.62 7.04
CA VAL A 545 -16.52 32.66 7.96
C VAL A 545 -17.80 33.06 7.21
N ALA A 546 -17.75 34.07 6.34
CA ALA A 546 -18.89 34.47 5.52
C ALA A 546 -19.33 33.37 4.54
N ALA A 547 -18.38 32.65 3.93
CA ALA A 547 -18.68 31.52 3.06
C ALA A 547 -19.32 30.34 3.83
N ALA A 548 -18.88 30.06 5.04
CA ALA A 548 -19.51 29.07 5.92
C ALA A 548 -20.96 29.43 6.28
N GLN A 549 -21.23 30.70 6.56
CA GLN A 549 -22.61 31.18 6.79
C GLN A 549 -23.50 31.03 5.54
N ARG A 550 -22.96 31.29 4.35
CA ARG A 550 -23.67 31.07 3.08
C ARG A 550 -23.91 29.59 2.82
N ALA A 551 -22.94 28.72 3.12
CA ALA A 551 -23.11 27.26 3.04
C ALA A 551 -24.23 26.77 3.96
N LYS A 552 -24.32 27.30 5.19
CA LYS A 552 -25.44 27.06 6.11
C LYS A 552 -26.79 27.49 5.50
N MET A 553 -26.84 28.69 4.93
CA MET A 553 -28.07 29.18 4.30
C MET A 553 -28.48 28.41 3.03
N ALA A 554 -27.49 27.85 2.32
CA ALA A 554 -27.73 26.95 1.18
C ALA A 554 -28.16 25.55 1.58
N GLY A 555 -28.06 25.18 2.87
CA GLY A 555 -28.55 23.90 3.40
C GLY A 555 -27.52 22.77 3.42
N PHE A 556 -26.24 23.04 3.16
CA PHE A 556 -25.19 22.02 3.23
C PHE A 556 -25.15 21.29 4.57
N ASP A 557 -24.82 19.98 4.53
CA ASP A 557 -24.75 19.11 5.72
C ASP A 557 -23.37 19.20 6.40
N MET A 558 -22.32 19.50 5.64
CA MET A 558 -20.93 19.49 6.09
C MET A 558 -20.13 20.59 5.39
N ILE A 559 -19.04 21.02 6.00
CA ILE A 559 -17.99 21.85 5.37
C ILE A 559 -16.66 21.10 5.34
N GLU A 560 -15.92 21.26 4.23
CA GLU A 560 -14.52 20.86 4.11
C GLU A 560 -13.67 22.12 3.89
N LEU A 561 -12.62 22.32 4.69
CA LEU A 561 -11.61 23.36 4.44
C LEU A 561 -10.53 22.79 3.52
N HIS A 562 -10.32 23.45 2.37
CA HIS A 562 -9.33 23.02 1.38
C HIS A 562 -7.95 23.61 1.68
N ALA A 563 -7.11 22.84 2.36
CA ALA A 563 -5.73 23.16 2.72
C ALA A 563 -4.72 22.21 2.04
N ALA A 564 -4.99 21.79 0.78
CA ALA A 564 -4.18 20.88 0.01
C ALA A 564 -3.86 21.43 -1.38
N ALA A 565 -3.06 20.68 -2.15
CA ALA A 565 -2.81 20.89 -3.58
C ALA A 565 -2.34 22.32 -3.93
N GLY A 566 -1.43 22.89 -3.15
CA GLY A 566 -0.83 24.19 -3.41
C GLY A 566 -1.79 25.38 -3.32
N THR A 567 -2.94 25.25 -2.65
CA THR A 567 -3.88 26.33 -2.39
C THR A 567 -3.36 27.31 -1.31
N LEU A 568 -4.11 28.39 -1.03
CA LEU A 568 -3.66 29.40 -0.07
C LEU A 568 -3.37 28.83 1.32
N LEU A 569 -4.29 28.04 1.91
CA LEU A 569 -4.05 27.43 3.22
C LEU A 569 -2.91 26.39 3.16
N ALA A 570 -2.83 25.63 2.08
CA ALA A 570 -1.73 24.69 1.86
C ALA A 570 -0.36 25.37 1.81
N SER A 571 -0.29 26.58 1.27
CA SER A 571 0.96 27.33 1.17
C SER A 571 1.56 27.69 2.52
N PHE A 572 0.76 27.72 3.59
CA PHE A 572 1.25 27.90 4.97
C PHE A 572 1.80 26.61 5.57
N LEU A 573 1.23 25.44 5.21
CA LEU A 573 1.55 24.16 5.83
C LEU A 573 2.91 23.60 5.40
N SER A 574 3.23 23.71 4.12
CA SER A 574 4.47 23.14 3.57
C SER A 574 5.68 24.06 3.83
N PRO A 575 6.81 23.51 4.33
CA PRO A 575 8.04 24.28 4.55
C PRO A 575 8.67 24.80 3.25
N ILE A 576 8.37 24.19 2.09
CA ILE A 576 8.89 24.64 0.79
C ILE A 576 8.16 25.90 0.29
N THR A 577 6.87 26.03 0.56
CA THR A 577 6.05 27.18 0.13
C THR A 577 5.94 28.26 1.19
N ASN A 578 6.21 27.91 2.46
CA ASN A 578 6.20 28.86 3.59
C ASN A 578 7.62 29.21 4.02
N GLN A 579 8.15 30.29 3.44
CA GLN A 579 9.48 30.81 3.76
C GLN A 579 9.42 32.02 4.71
N ARG A 580 8.32 32.17 5.48
CA ARG A 580 8.13 33.26 6.44
C ARG A 580 9.06 33.12 7.64
N THR A 581 9.48 34.25 8.16
CA THR A 581 10.32 34.38 9.37
C THR A 581 9.57 34.98 10.54
N ASP A 582 8.27 35.27 10.38
CA ASP A 582 7.37 35.75 11.43
C ASP A 582 6.65 34.57 12.14
N GLU A 583 5.65 34.92 12.96
CA GLU A 583 4.85 33.97 13.73
C GLU A 583 4.05 32.93 12.89
N TYR A 584 4.03 33.03 11.57
CA TYR A 584 3.33 32.13 10.65
C TYR A 584 4.27 31.19 9.88
N GLY A 585 5.58 31.23 10.14
CA GLY A 585 6.57 30.44 9.43
C GLY A 585 7.59 29.72 10.33
N GLY A 586 8.38 28.84 9.74
CA GLY A 586 9.41 28.06 10.43
C GLY A 586 8.85 26.77 11.08
N SER A 587 8.55 26.79 12.38
CA SER A 587 8.12 25.59 13.12
C SER A 587 6.74 25.06 12.67
N VAL A 588 6.45 23.82 12.99
CA VAL A 588 5.14 23.17 12.76
C VAL A 588 4.00 24.02 13.33
N GLU A 589 4.13 24.49 14.56
CA GLU A 589 3.12 25.30 15.25
C GLU A 589 2.86 26.63 14.52
N ASN A 590 3.90 27.28 14.05
CA ASN A 590 3.79 28.53 13.32
C ASN A 590 3.13 28.34 11.94
N ARG A 591 3.51 27.28 11.21
CA ARG A 591 2.89 26.96 9.92
C ARG A 591 1.40 26.62 10.05
N LEU A 592 1.00 26.01 11.15
CA LEU A 592 -0.40 25.71 11.48
C LEU A 592 -1.21 26.92 11.94
N ARG A 593 -0.58 27.97 12.44
CA ARG A 593 -1.25 29.11 13.12
C ARG A 593 -2.38 29.72 12.31
N PHE A 594 -2.14 30.04 11.04
CA PHE A 594 -3.18 30.63 10.20
C PHE A 594 -4.29 29.63 9.80
N PRO A 595 -4.00 28.43 9.30
CA PRO A 595 -5.02 27.42 9.04
C PRO A 595 -5.89 27.08 10.26
N LEU A 596 -5.31 26.98 11.45
CA LEU A 596 -6.05 26.74 12.69
C LEU A 596 -6.93 27.92 13.09
N ALA A 597 -6.46 29.15 12.89
CA ALA A 597 -7.27 30.34 13.14
C ALA A 597 -8.50 30.40 12.22
N VAL A 598 -8.33 30.03 10.95
CA VAL A 598 -9.47 29.93 10.00
C VAL A 598 -10.44 28.84 10.46
N LEU A 599 -9.95 27.65 10.79
CA LEU A 599 -10.79 26.54 11.27
C LEU A 599 -11.56 26.91 12.53
N ALA A 600 -10.91 27.51 13.52
CA ALA A 600 -11.53 27.89 14.78
C ALA A 600 -12.66 28.90 14.59
N ASP A 601 -12.49 29.90 13.70
CA ASP A 601 -13.52 30.92 13.45
C ASP A 601 -14.65 30.39 12.56
N VAL A 602 -14.35 29.50 11.60
CA VAL A 602 -15.37 28.75 10.82
C VAL A 602 -16.17 27.83 11.76
N ARG A 603 -15.52 27.11 12.69
CA ARG A 603 -16.22 26.25 13.67
C ARG A 603 -17.21 27.02 14.53
N LYS A 604 -16.90 28.25 14.95
CA LYS A 604 -17.82 29.10 15.70
C LYS A 604 -19.03 29.55 14.87
N ALA A 605 -18.86 29.77 13.56
CA ALA A 605 -19.92 30.19 12.66
C ALA A 605 -20.79 29.07 12.12
N TRP A 606 -20.26 27.82 12.08
CA TRP A 606 -20.93 26.62 11.59
C TRP A 606 -21.71 25.94 12.71
N PRO A 607 -22.91 25.35 12.45
CA PRO A 607 -23.70 24.68 13.48
C PRO A 607 -22.92 23.59 14.23
N ALA A 608 -23.11 23.52 15.55
CA ALA A 608 -22.36 22.58 16.40
C ALA A 608 -22.68 21.10 16.13
N ASP A 609 -23.90 20.83 15.62
CA ASP A 609 -24.40 19.51 15.24
C ASP A 609 -23.88 19.04 13.87
N LYS A 610 -23.33 19.95 13.04
CA LYS A 610 -22.83 19.65 11.70
C LYS A 610 -21.30 19.49 11.68
N PRO A 611 -20.76 18.46 10.96
CA PRO A 611 -19.32 18.21 10.93
C PRO A 611 -18.54 19.20 10.06
N ILE A 612 -17.24 19.28 10.34
CA ILE A 612 -16.22 19.94 9.51
C ILE A 612 -15.09 18.97 9.22
N SER A 613 -14.63 18.90 7.97
CA SER A 613 -13.36 18.26 7.60
C SER A 613 -12.30 19.28 7.20
N VAL A 614 -11.04 18.87 7.29
CA VAL A 614 -9.90 19.57 6.73
C VAL A 614 -9.19 18.65 5.75
N ARG A 615 -9.08 19.07 4.48
CA ARG A 615 -8.29 18.38 3.46
C ARG A 615 -6.90 18.98 3.42
N PHE A 616 -5.87 18.17 3.63
CA PHE A 616 -4.48 18.63 3.57
C PHE A 616 -3.56 17.59 2.90
N CYS A 617 -2.36 18.04 2.48
CA CYS A 617 -1.32 17.14 1.96
C CYS A 617 -0.54 16.57 3.12
N ALA A 618 -0.43 15.23 3.16
CA ALA A 618 0.37 14.51 4.15
C ALA A 618 1.83 14.34 3.73
N HIS A 619 2.17 14.59 2.47
CA HIS A 619 3.51 14.51 1.93
C HIS A 619 3.65 15.32 0.63
N ASP A 620 4.73 16.06 0.48
CA ASP A 620 4.94 16.92 -0.69
C ASP A 620 5.56 16.21 -1.89
N TRP A 621 6.20 15.06 -1.71
CA TRP A 621 7.00 14.35 -2.73
C TRP A 621 8.13 15.20 -3.31
N ILE A 622 8.71 16.05 -2.48
CA ILE A 622 9.82 16.95 -2.77
C ILE A 622 10.75 16.92 -1.57
N ASP A 623 12.07 16.93 -1.81
CA ASP A 623 13.07 16.95 -0.75
C ASP A 623 12.89 18.18 0.15
N HIS A 624 13.06 17.99 1.44
CA HIS A 624 12.83 19.01 2.47
C HIS A 624 11.40 19.55 2.55
N GLY A 625 10.44 18.87 1.92
CA GLY A 625 9.02 19.15 2.03
C GLY A 625 8.41 18.62 3.34
N LEU A 626 7.09 18.62 3.39
CA LEU A 626 6.32 18.11 4.52
C LEU A 626 6.64 16.63 4.76
N SER A 627 7.02 16.30 5.99
CA SER A 627 7.29 14.93 6.42
C SER A 627 6.01 14.20 6.84
N ALA A 628 6.10 12.88 6.93
CA ALA A 628 5.00 12.07 7.42
C ALA A 628 4.72 12.30 8.92
N GLU A 629 5.77 12.62 9.70
CA GLU A 629 5.68 13.01 11.12
C GLU A 629 4.92 14.33 11.28
N ASP A 630 5.26 15.35 10.49
CA ASP A 630 4.55 16.62 10.47
C ASP A 630 3.06 16.41 10.18
N SER A 631 2.72 15.48 9.27
CA SER A 631 1.32 15.22 8.89
C SER A 631 0.49 14.64 10.04
N VAL A 632 1.08 13.81 10.91
CA VAL A 632 0.43 13.28 12.13
C VAL A 632 0.16 14.43 13.11
N ALA A 633 1.16 15.30 13.33
CA ALA A 633 1.00 16.46 14.19
C ALA A 633 -0.08 17.44 13.67
N TYR A 634 -0.15 17.63 12.34
CA TYR A 634 -1.18 18.48 11.71
C TYR A 634 -2.58 17.92 11.93
N ALA A 635 -2.77 16.63 11.74
CA ALA A 635 -4.06 15.97 11.95
C ALA A 635 -4.57 16.13 13.40
N SER A 636 -3.69 15.88 14.37
CA SER A 636 -3.99 16.08 15.80
C SER A 636 -4.36 17.53 16.11
N ALA A 637 -3.64 18.51 15.53
CA ALA A 637 -3.92 19.92 15.73
C ALA A 637 -5.25 20.36 15.09
N PHE A 638 -5.59 19.84 13.91
CA PHE A 638 -6.88 20.11 13.27
C PHE A 638 -8.05 19.51 14.06
N GLU A 639 -7.93 18.29 14.57
CA GLU A 639 -8.94 17.66 15.43
C GLU A 639 -9.15 18.49 16.71
N ALA A 640 -8.07 18.86 17.40
CA ALA A 640 -8.12 19.68 18.61
C ALA A 640 -8.77 21.06 18.36
N ALA A 641 -8.64 21.62 17.16
CA ALA A 641 -9.26 22.87 16.75
C ALA A 641 -10.73 22.74 16.28
N GLY A 642 -11.27 21.51 16.23
CA GLY A 642 -12.68 21.23 15.97
C GLY A 642 -12.99 20.63 14.60
N ALA A 643 -12.02 20.08 13.89
CA ALA A 643 -12.27 19.19 12.78
C ALA A 643 -12.78 17.84 13.27
N ASP A 644 -13.77 17.27 12.59
CA ASP A 644 -14.39 15.98 12.96
C ASP A 644 -13.76 14.82 12.21
N ILE A 645 -13.11 15.10 11.09
CA ILE A 645 -12.41 14.16 10.21
C ILE A 645 -11.38 14.90 9.37
N VAL A 646 -10.27 14.28 9.03
CA VAL A 646 -9.29 14.85 8.09
C VAL A 646 -9.30 14.09 6.78
N VAL A 647 -9.14 14.80 5.66
CA VAL A 647 -9.05 14.21 4.32
C VAL A 647 -7.60 14.22 3.87
N VAL A 648 -7.05 13.04 3.70
CA VAL A 648 -5.62 12.84 3.48
C VAL A 648 -5.32 12.74 1.99
N THR A 649 -4.53 13.69 1.49
CA THR A 649 -4.01 13.72 0.12
C THR A 649 -2.48 13.85 0.14
N THR A 650 -1.84 13.80 -1.03
CA THR A 650 -0.40 14.03 -1.16
C THR A 650 -0.06 14.72 -2.48
N GLY A 651 1.05 15.45 -2.50
CA GLY A 651 1.57 16.10 -3.70
C GLY A 651 0.82 17.36 -4.12
N GLU A 652 1.08 17.81 -5.34
CA GLU A 652 0.56 19.04 -5.94
C GLU A 652 0.88 20.35 -5.17
N THR A 653 1.74 20.28 -4.17
CA THR A 653 2.22 21.46 -3.43
C THR A 653 2.95 22.42 -4.36
N LEU A 654 3.80 21.87 -5.23
CA LEU A 654 4.41 22.54 -6.40
C LEU A 654 4.30 21.61 -7.62
N ASN A 655 4.35 22.19 -8.82
CA ASN A 655 4.16 21.46 -10.08
C ASN A 655 5.21 20.36 -10.34
N HIS A 656 6.40 20.49 -9.77
CA HIS A 656 7.47 19.52 -9.96
C HIS A 656 7.46 18.37 -8.93
N ALA A 657 6.48 18.32 -8.04
CA ALA A 657 6.27 17.17 -7.15
C ALA A 657 6.12 15.88 -7.96
N LYS A 658 6.75 14.80 -7.47
CA LYS A 658 6.76 13.49 -8.16
C LYS A 658 6.15 12.38 -7.29
N PRO A 659 4.82 12.36 -7.12
CA PRO A 659 4.16 11.28 -6.38
C PRO A 659 4.44 9.92 -7.03
N GLN A 660 4.62 8.90 -6.20
CA GLN A 660 4.69 7.52 -6.68
C GLN A 660 3.26 7.01 -6.84
N TYR A 661 2.74 7.12 -8.05
CA TYR A 661 1.39 6.68 -8.35
C TYR A 661 1.28 5.15 -8.34
N GLY A 662 0.18 4.65 -7.82
CA GLY A 662 -0.15 3.23 -7.75
C GLY A 662 -1.56 3.05 -7.25
N ARG A 663 -2.02 1.81 -7.14
CA ARG A 663 -3.30 1.47 -6.52
C ARG A 663 -3.29 1.92 -5.05
N MET A 664 -4.29 2.70 -4.63
CA MET A 664 -4.46 3.18 -3.24
C MET A 664 -3.23 3.94 -2.68
N TYR A 665 -2.46 4.64 -3.55
CA TYR A 665 -1.13 5.19 -3.21
C TYR A 665 -1.11 6.22 -2.07
N GLN A 666 -2.25 6.83 -1.73
CA GLN A 666 -2.34 7.76 -0.60
C GLN A 666 -2.83 7.09 0.70
N THR A 667 -3.33 5.86 0.63
CA THR A 667 -3.85 5.13 1.79
C THR A 667 -2.80 4.91 2.90
N PRO A 668 -1.50 4.65 2.61
CA PRO A 668 -0.49 4.54 3.68
C PRO A 668 -0.38 5.78 4.57
N PHE A 669 -0.59 6.98 4.03
CA PHE A 669 -0.59 8.23 4.81
C PHE A 669 -1.85 8.36 5.66
N SER A 670 -3.01 7.98 5.13
CA SER A 670 -4.27 7.94 5.90
C SER A 670 -4.19 6.91 7.03
N ASP A 671 -3.65 5.73 6.76
CA ASP A 671 -3.38 4.66 7.73
C ASP A 671 -2.52 5.18 8.89
N ARG A 672 -1.40 5.81 8.57
CA ARG A 672 -0.50 6.40 9.56
C ARG A 672 -1.21 7.43 10.45
N ILE A 673 -1.87 8.41 9.84
CA ILE A 673 -2.57 9.47 10.57
C ILE A 673 -3.66 8.88 11.45
N ARG A 674 -4.49 7.98 10.90
CA ARG A 674 -5.58 7.36 11.64
C ARG A 674 -5.09 6.60 12.88
N ASN A 675 -4.02 5.85 12.74
CA ASN A 675 -3.56 4.91 13.76
C ASN A 675 -2.51 5.50 14.71
N GLU A 676 -1.75 6.53 14.32
CA GLU A 676 -0.82 7.24 15.21
C GLU A 676 -1.48 8.45 15.90
N ALA A 677 -2.19 9.30 15.17
CA ALA A 677 -2.90 10.45 15.75
C ALA A 677 -4.24 10.08 16.39
N LYS A 678 -4.78 8.87 16.10
CA LYS A 678 -6.13 8.42 16.53
C LYS A 678 -7.26 9.33 16.02
N VAL A 679 -7.06 9.99 14.90
CA VAL A 679 -8.01 10.92 14.25
C VAL A 679 -8.76 10.20 13.14
N LYS A 680 -10.06 10.45 12.99
CA LYS A 680 -10.84 9.90 11.88
C LYS A 680 -10.30 10.42 10.55
N THR A 681 -10.20 9.53 9.55
CA THR A 681 -9.64 9.87 8.25
C THR A 681 -10.56 9.51 7.07
N MET A 682 -10.48 10.31 6.02
CA MET A 682 -11.01 10.00 4.70
C MET A 682 -9.82 9.88 3.74
N THR A 683 -9.66 8.73 3.11
CA THR A 683 -8.62 8.50 2.11
C THR A 683 -9.13 8.73 0.69
N VAL A 684 -8.23 9.09 -0.21
CA VAL A 684 -8.47 9.25 -1.66
C VAL A 684 -7.22 8.76 -2.42
N GLY A 685 -7.31 8.57 -3.71
CA GLY A 685 -6.13 8.29 -4.54
C GLY A 685 -6.11 6.90 -5.17
N ASN A 686 -6.54 6.84 -6.42
CA ASN A 686 -6.58 5.64 -7.27
C ASN A 686 -7.33 4.44 -6.64
N ILE A 687 -8.50 4.74 -6.05
CA ILE A 687 -9.49 3.78 -5.56
C ILE A 687 -10.59 3.73 -6.60
N TYR A 688 -10.85 2.56 -7.20
CA TYR A 688 -11.72 2.45 -8.37
C TYR A 688 -12.60 1.19 -8.40
N GLU A 689 -12.55 0.35 -7.36
CA GLU A 689 -13.42 -0.83 -7.19
C GLU A 689 -13.77 -1.05 -5.73
N ALA A 690 -14.89 -1.77 -5.47
CA ALA A 690 -15.39 -2.07 -4.14
C ALA A 690 -14.37 -2.79 -3.26
N ASP A 691 -13.60 -3.71 -3.84
CA ASP A 691 -12.58 -4.49 -3.17
C ASP A 691 -11.50 -3.60 -2.50
N HIS A 692 -11.08 -2.53 -3.18
CA HIS A 692 -10.17 -1.54 -2.59
C HIS A 692 -10.80 -0.83 -1.38
N ALA A 693 -12.04 -0.37 -1.53
CA ALA A 693 -12.74 0.35 -0.46
C ALA A 693 -12.95 -0.53 0.77
N ASN A 694 -13.42 -1.77 0.58
CA ASN A 694 -13.65 -2.72 1.65
C ASN A 694 -12.36 -3.11 2.37
N SER A 695 -11.28 -3.37 1.61
CA SER A 695 -9.97 -3.70 2.18
C SER A 695 -9.40 -2.55 3.03
N ILE A 696 -9.54 -1.29 2.60
CA ILE A 696 -9.10 -0.12 3.35
C ILE A 696 -9.87 0.03 4.67
N LEU A 697 -11.19 -0.07 4.60
CA LEU A 697 -12.07 0.21 5.73
C LEU A 697 -11.95 -0.85 6.83
N LEU A 698 -12.05 -2.13 6.47
CA LEU A 698 -12.00 -3.22 7.45
C LEU A 698 -10.61 -3.38 8.07
N ALA A 699 -9.54 -3.13 7.29
CA ALA A 699 -8.17 -3.09 7.83
C ALA A 699 -7.89 -1.86 8.71
N GLY A 700 -8.85 -0.97 8.93
CA GLY A 700 -8.68 0.20 9.79
C GLY A 700 -7.71 1.25 9.24
N ARG A 701 -7.60 1.37 7.91
CA ARG A 701 -6.68 2.31 7.25
C ARG A 701 -7.31 3.67 6.95
N ALA A 702 -8.63 3.74 6.92
CA ALA A 702 -9.44 4.95 6.85
C ALA A 702 -10.85 4.67 7.37
N ASP A 703 -11.63 5.73 7.64
CA ASP A 703 -13.04 5.65 8.06
C ASP A 703 -14.00 5.90 6.90
N LEU A 704 -13.60 6.70 5.93
CA LEU A 704 -14.33 7.00 4.68
C LEU A 704 -13.39 6.87 3.48
N VAL A 705 -13.99 6.56 2.31
CA VAL A 705 -13.27 6.42 1.05
C VAL A 705 -13.83 7.39 0.01
N ALA A 706 -12.99 8.31 -0.46
CA ALA A 706 -13.36 9.28 -1.50
C ALA A 706 -12.93 8.78 -2.88
N VAL A 707 -13.90 8.67 -3.78
CA VAL A 707 -13.73 8.17 -5.15
C VAL A 707 -13.96 9.30 -6.14
N GLY A 708 -12.96 9.58 -7.00
CA GLY A 708 -12.99 10.70 -7.93
C GLY A 708 -13.36 10.29 -9.36
N ARG A 709 -12.35 9.99 -10.18
CA ARG A 709 -12.51 9.70 -11.62
C ARG A 709 -13.52 8.61 -11.96
N PRO A 710 -13.67 7.51 -11.18
CA PRO A 710 -14.75 6.56 -11.44
C PRO A 710 -16.14 7.21 -11.43
N HIS A 711 -16.44 8.13 -10.50
CA HIS A 711 -17.70 8.87 -10.48
C HIS A 711 -17.84 9.92 -11.60
N LEU A 712 -16.76 10.27 -12.32
CA LEU A 712 -16.89 11.08 -13.54
C LEU A 712 -17.37 10.25 -14.73
N SER A 713 -16.82 9.06 -14.88
CA SER A 713 -17.19 8.14 -15.97
C SER A 713 -18.52 7.46 -15.73
N ASP A 714 -18.86 7.17 -14.46
CA ASP A 714 -20.11 6.52 -14.06
C ASP A 714 -20.70 7.18 -12.79
N PRO A 715 -21.71 8.05 -12.92
CA PRO A 715 -22.36 8.66 -11.76
C PRO A 715 -22.98 7.63 -10.78
N TYR A 716 -23.32 6.44 -11.28
CA TYR A 716 -23.91 5.33 -10.52
C TYR A 716 -22.86 4.29 -10.08
N TRP A 717 -21.59 4.64 -10.05
CA TRP A 717 -20.49 3.76 -9.68
C TRP A 717 -20.76 3.03 -8.35
N THR A 718 -21.22 3.75 -7.31
CA THR A 718 -21.51 3.15 -6.00
C THR A 718 -22.56 2.05 -6.07
N ASN A 719 -23.68 2.30 -6.77
CA ASN A 719 -24.74 1.32 -6.96
C ASN A 719 -24.29 0.14 -7.85
N ARG A 720 -23.46 0.40 -8.85
CA ARG A 720 -22.89 -0.66 -9.71
C ARG A 720 -21.92 -1.55 -8.94
N GLU A 721 -21.04 -0.99 -8.13
CA GLU A 721 -20.16 -1.78 -7.29
C GLU A 721 -20.93 -2.61 -6.26
N ALA A 722 -22.04 -2.08 -5.71
CA ALA A 722 -22.94 -2.85 -4.86
C ALA A 722 -23.50 -4.10 -5.59
N ALA A 723 -23.99 -3.91 -6.80
CA ALA A 723 -24.52 -5.02 -7.61
C ALA A 723 -23.46 -6.09 -7.90
N LYS A 724 -22.22 -5.69 -8.23
CA LYS A 724 -21.12 -6.62 -8.50
C LYS A 724 -20.76 -7.53 -7.31
N ILE A 725 -20.86 -7.01 -6.10
CA ILE A 725 -20.56 -7.78 -4.87
C ILE A 725 -21.81 -8.36 -4.21
N GLY A 726 -22.97 -8.25 -4.87
CA GLY A 726 -24.24 -8.80 -4.39
C GLY A 726 -24.89 -8.05 -3.22
N ASP A 727 -24.49 -6.79 -2.93
CA ASP A 727 -25.15 -5.96 -1.93
C ASP A 727 -26.48 -5.41 -2.47
N THR A 728 -27.58 -5.80 -1.84
CA THR A 728 -28.95 -5.40 -2.24
C THR A 728 -29.52 -4.27 -1.39
N GLY A 729 -28.75 -3.76 -0.43
CA GLY A 729 -29.20 -2.74 0.54
C GLY A 729 -29.07 -1.30 0.05
N GLN A 730 -28.73 -1.06 -1.23
CA GLN A 730 -28.57 0.29 -1.77
C GLN A 730 -29.90 0.93 -2.16
N ASN A 731 -30.01 2.22 -1.89
CA ASN A 731 -31.17 3.02 -2.30
C ASN A 731 -31.09 3.35 -3.80
N TRP A 732 -32.14 2.95 -4.53
CA TRP A 732 -32.34 3.36 -5.91
C TRP A 732 -33.57 4.27 -6.00
N PRO A 733 -33.57 5.29 -6.87
CA PRO A 733 -34.78 6.06 -7.14
C PRO A 733 -35.90 5.11 -7.63
N ALA A 734 -37.12 5.27 -7.12
CA ALA A 734 -38.20 4.40 -7.45
C ALA A 734 -38.43 4.20 -8.97
N PRO A 735 -38.30 5.22 -9.84
CA PRO A 735 -38.41 5.04 -11.30
C PRO A 735 -37.32 4.16 -11.92
N TYR A 736 -36.22 3.84 -11.18
CA TYR A 736 -35.10 3.06 -11.68
C TYR A 736 -35.07 1.62 -11.15
N ALA A 737 -36.11 1.20 -10.43
CA ALA A 737 -36.22 -0.12 -9.78
C ALA A 737 -36.02 -1.29 -10.77
N ASP A 738 -36.60 -1.21 -11.96
CA ASP A 738 -36.46 -2.26 -12.99
C ASP A 738 -35.02 -2.34 -13.51
N GLY A 739 -34.36 -1.18 -13.67
CA GLY A 739 -32.96 -1.13 -14.06
C GLY A 739 -32.02 -1.68 -12.97
N ALA A 740 -32.31 -1.41 -11.71
CA ALA A 740 -31.58 -1.96 -10.57
C ALA A 740 -31.72 -3.50 -10.50
N ALA A 741 -32.93 -4.04 -10.67
CA ALA A 741 -33.17 -5.48 -10.71
C ALA A 741 -32.42 -6.16 -11.87
N GLN A 742 -32.45 -5.55 -13.06
CA GLN A 742 -31.71 -6.06 -14.22
C GLN A 742 -30.20 -6.05 -13.97
N LEU A 743 -29.66 -4.97 -13.43
CA LEU A 743 -28.23 -4.86 -13.12
C LEU A 743 -27.78 -5.94 -12.12
N ALA A 744 -28.53 -6.14 -11.03
CA ALA A 744 -28.25 -7.20 -10.07
C ALA A 744 -28.23 -8.59 -10.73
N THR A 745 -29.16 -8.85 -11.66
CA THR A 745 -29.16 -10.12 -12.40
C THR A 745 -27.96 -10.28 -13.33
N LEU A 746 -27.53 -9.20 -14.01
CA LEU A 746 -26.40 -9.24 -14.95
C LEU A 746 -25.05 -9.42 -14.24
N GLU A 747 -24.87 -8.78 -13.10
CA GLU A 747 -23.63 -8.85 -12.32
C GLU A 747 -23.55 -10.12 -11.46
N THR A 748 -24.63 -10.85 -11.22
CA THR A 748 -24.59 -12.16 -10.53
C THR A 748 -23.80 -13.17 -11.36
N PRO A 749 -22.78 -13.86 -10.80
CA PRO A 749 -22.01 -14.87 -11.51
C PRO A 749 -22.90 -15.95 -12.13
N VAL A 750 -22.55 -16.42 -13.33
CA VAL A 750 -23.35 -17.41 -14.09
C VAL A 750 -23.56 -18.71 -13.30
N GLU A 751 -22.58 -19.10 -12.47
CA GLU A 751 -22.64 -20.30 -11.63
C GLU A 751 -23.72 -20.24 -10.54
N THR A 752 -24.14 -19.04 -10.17
CA THR A 752 -25.21 -18.81 -9.17
C THR A 752 -26.57 -18.46 -9.79
N ARG A 753 -26.66 -18.41 -11.13
CA ARG A 753 -27.91 -18.19 -11.89
C ARG A 753 -28.61 -19.52 -12.11
N GLY A 754 -28.91 -20.25 -11.03
CA GLY A 754 -29.65 -21.50 -11.05
C GLY A 754 -31.15 -21.30 -11.00
#